data_5741a92642bcae62de88ea229d734bc5
#
_entry.id   5741a92642bcae62de88ea229d734bc5
#
_cell.length_a   1.000
_cell.length_b   1.000
_cell.length_c   1.000
_cell.angle_alpha   90.00
_cell.angle_beta   90.00
_cell.angle_gamma   90.00
#
_symmetry.space_group_name_H-M   'P 1'
#
loop_
_entity.id
_entity.type
_entity.pdbx_description
1 polymer ?
#
loop_
_entity_poly.entity_id
_entity_poly.type
_entity_poly.pdbx_seq_one_letter_code
_entity_poly.pdbx_strand_id
1 'polypeptide(L)'
;MFRIMLTLFLSLPLAAQAQTDVRAFVFGNSLINHVTDSPDTTMPYWLAQLATAGGHGFGLDGTFGFPRDFAARLPPEPGWSIAGVNPVWDTENFGFRMAGFNTIILNPENFVQYQAPDVPYQDDDASPLSTTLRVLDYTDGQIPGARYFIYEGWAEMGVYPPDPKEMAAYHAYNIGAYHDWYTAYAAGLATPDRPVTLIPVGSVLSRVLTETPLAALAPTELYSDDAPHGTAALYFLAAMISYSSLYNEPPPAFAAPDSLPALIRDSYPQIAAFVWTAVSGKSSVSAAPVENPALGMGLAGIADWSTEQPFIDLMKSARPWIGHLPGQWGGVEAAQIEAGGFLDPNGWPRQIPDGAERIEAFILTDQPAESTSLAGRYRLTYNGQGVITVGGLAQEIDVKPGEIWFTYTPGPGLVGVAISAVDPTDPVRDIAVVKADNIALYQAGAIFNPAWLAQIRDVRSVRFMDWMQTNGSSQTRWSDRPLPGDYTYARRGVPVEVMVQLANEIGADPWFNMPHQADDAYVSAFATLVHDSLDPRLKTYVEYSNEVWNFIFPQTLWAVEQARALWGDAAGDDAWMQFVGMRAAQVANIWAGVYADSPDRLVRVIATHTGWPGLEVPLLNAPLAVAGGSRPPYQSFDAYAIAAYFGYDLGSDEMAATVRGWIAGPNANAAAADQIRAGSLQELLTTTFPYHAAVAAAHQLKLVMYEGGTHVTGLGNQVNDDTLTAFFTAFNYSPEMARLYDELLTGWQTSGGTLFNAFVDVAPPSKWGSWGAMRHLNDNNPRAAALMAYNIAGAAWETRPPGTFEQGEVFNGTPGEDAINGTPQVDVLIGQAGDDRFTVQGADHVNGGDGFDTVILPGLPTDYSIGWVGDRIVATGPPGRITMFDIDGIEFADQPGPMTLPERAN
;
A
#
# COMPACT_ATOMS: atom_id res chain seq x y z
N MET A 1 -0.05 -50.06 40.77
CA MET A 1 0.53 -49.96 39.41
C MET A 1 0.23 -48.58 38.85
N PHE A 2 1.10 -47.63 39.07
CA PHE A 2 1.05 -46.29 38.53
C PHE A 2 1.70 -46.31 37.15
N ARG A 3 0.97 -45.90 36.08
CA ARG A 3 1.55 -45.61 34.76
C ARG A 3 1.86 -44.10 34.72
N ILE A 4 3.12 -43.79 34.68
CA ILE A 4 3.66 -42.46 34.41
C ILE A 4 3.57 -42.28 32.89
N MET A 5 2.79 -41.29 32.48
CA MET A 5 2.69 -40.82 31.08
C MET A 5 3.77 -39.76 30.88
N LEU A 6 4.80 -40.09 30.12
CA LEU A 6 5.90 -39.21 29.76
C LEU A 6 5.42 -38.36 28.56
N THR A 7 5.14 -37.10 28.79
CA THR A 7 4.80 -36.12 27.74
C THR A 7 6.11 -35.62 27.12
N LEU A 8 6.37 -36.05 25.90
CA LEU A 8 7.49 -35.54 25.10
C LEU A 8 7.09 -34.13 24.57
N PHE A 9 7.74 -33.09 25.08
CA PHE A 9 7.74 -31.77 24.44
C PHE A 9 8.66 -31.85 23.21
N LEU A 10 8.10 -31.90 22.03
CA LEU A 10 8.81 -31.59 20.80
C LEU A 10 9.01 -30.07 20.77
N SER A 11 10.20 -29.61 21.12
CA SER A 11 10.66 -28.28 20.77
C SER A 11 10.92 -28.27 19.25
N LEU A 12 10.03 -27.61 18.50
CA LEU A 12 10.33 -27.20 17.13
C LEU A 12 11.53 -26.24 17.20
N PRO A 13 12.56 -26.41 16.35
CA PRO A 13 13.59 -25.38 16.25
C PRO A 13 12.97 -24.14 15.64
N LEU A 14 13.03 -23.01 16.35
CA LEU A 14 12.96 -21.70 15.71
C LEU A 14 14.01 -21.71 14.58
N ALA A 15 13.61 -21.34 13.37
CA ALA A 15 14.55 -21.10 12.30
C ALA A 15 15.55 -20.05 12.81
N ALA A 16 16.79 -20.44 12.99
CA ALA A 16 17.85 -19.49 13.33
C ALA A 16 18.08 -18.63 12.08
N GLN A 17 17.72 -17.36 12.15
CA GLN A 17 18.20 -16.39 11.17
C GLN A 17 19.71 -16.56 11.02
N ALA A 18 20.20 -16.53 9.79
CA ALA A 18 21.63 -16.67 9.54
C ALA A 18 22.36 -15.50 10.21
N GLN A 19 23.26 -15.82 11.14
CA GLN A 19 24.02 -14.82 11.88
C GLN A 19 24.98 -14.11 10.91
N THR A 20 24.70 -12.83 10.61
CA THR A 20 25.59 -11.97 9.81
C THR A 20 26.64 -11.35 10.71
N ASP A 21 27.92 -11.48 10.35
CA ASP A 21 29.04 -10.94 11.10
C ASP A 21 29.66 -9.78 10.32
N VAL A 22 29.48 -8.54 10.80
CA VAL A 22 30.08 -7.32 10.22
C VAL A 22 31.40 -7.05 10.93
N ARG A 23 32.51 -7.18 10.20
CA ARG A 23 33.86 -6.81 10.64
C ARG A 23 34.33 -5.64 9.77
N ALA A 24 34.11 -4.40 10.26
CA ALA A 24 34.28 -3.20 9.48
C ALA A 24 35.61 -2.50 9.72
N PHE A 25 36.20 -1.94 8.65
CA PHE A 25 37.16 -0.86 8.79
C PHE A 25 36.54 0.44 8.28
N VAL A 26 36.57 1.49 9.10
CA VAL A 26 35.93 2.77 8.82
C VAL A 26 36.94 3.87 8.55
N PHE A 27 36.82 4.49 7.40
CA PHE A 27 37.47 5.75 7.05
C PHE A 27 36.46 6.87 7.33
N GLY A 28 36.57 7.57 8.46
CA GLY A 28 35.50 8.47 8.87
C GLY A 28 35.96 9.68 9.69
N ASN A 29 34.97 10.42 10.13
CA ASN A 29 35.12 11.65 10.90
C ASN A 29 34.20 11.70 12.12
N SER A 30 34.02 12.87 12.70
CA SER A 30 33.19 13.07 13.90
C SER A 30 31.69 12.80 13.67
N LEU A 31 31.19 12.76 12.45
CA LEU A 31 29.78 12.39 12.18
C LEU A 31 29.51 10.89 12.40
N ILE A 32 30.57 10.05 12.46
CA ILE A 32 30.48 8.66 12.86
C ILE A 32 30.94 8.46 14.29
N ASN A 33 32.07 9.08 14.65
CA ASN A 33 32.76 8.91 15.94
C ASN A 33 33.11 10.27 16.56
N HIS A 34 32.16 10.88 17.28
CA HIS A 34 32.38 12.11 18.03
C HIS A 34 32.95 11.76 19.40
N VAL A 35 34.22 11.91 19.54
CA VAL A 35 34.96 11.57 20.77
C VAL A 35 34.63 12.55 21.88
N THR A 36 33.90 12.09 22.88
CA THR A 36 33.60 12.79 24.14
C THR A 36 33.90 11.89 25.34
N ASP A 37 33.52 12.32 26.55
CA ASP A 37 33.66 11.49 27.76
C ASP A 37 32.69 10.31 27.80
N SER A 38 31.69 10.25 26.87
CA SER A 38 30.71 9.19 26.78
C SER A 38 30.75 8.48 25.42
N PRO A 39 30.70 7.14 25.38
CA PRO A 39 30.70 6.40 24.12
C PRO A 39 29.39 6.54 23.34
N ASP A 40 28.31 6.96 23.97
CA ASP A 40 26.96 7.11 23.38
C ASP A 40 26.86 8.28 22.39
N THR A 41 27.87 9.13 22.30
CA THR A 41 28.04 10.13 21.25
C THR A 41 28.75 9.58 19.98
N THR A 42 28.72 8.27 19.77
CA THR A 42 29.26 7.62 18.57
C THR A 42 28.24 6.66 17.98
N MET A 43 28.12 6.64 16.64
CA MET A 43 27.23 5.71 15.92
C MET A 43 27.61 4.23 16.17
N PRO A 44 28.93 3.83 16.13
CA PRO A 44 29.30 2.43 16.34
C PRO A 44 28.96 1.86 17.71
N TYR A 45 28.91 2.68 18.77
CA TYR A 45 28.47 2.25 20.09
C TYR A 45 27.01 1.74 20.07
N TRP A 46 26.13 2.48 19.45
CA TRP A 46 24.73 2.10 19.32
C TRP A 46 24.53 0.96 18.34
N LEU A 47 25.27 0.95 17.24
CA LEU A 47 25.20 -0.11 16.24
C LEU A 47 25.61 -1.47 16.81
N ALA A 48 26.63 -1.53 17.69
CA ALA A 48 27.02 -2.75 18.38
C ALA A 48 25.91 -3.32 19.27
N GLN A 49 25.15 -2.45 19.93
CA GLN A 49 24.01 -2.86 20.78
C GLN A 49 22.82 -3.36 19.91
N LEU A 50 22.52 -2.63 18.82
CA LEU A 50 21.46 -3.06 17.89
C LEU A 50 21.83 -4.38 17.20
N ALA A 51 23.07 -4.56 16.76
CA ALA A 51 23.54 -5.82 16.19
C ALA A 51 23.39 -6.99 17.18
N THR A 52 23.77 -6.78 18.44
CA THR A 52 23.59 -7.79 19.49
C THR A 52 22.11 -8.11 19.71
N ALA A 53 21.23 -7.11 19.71
CA ALA A 53 19.77 -7.30 19.86
C ALA A 53 19.17 -8.06 18.67
N GLY A 54 19.71 -7.85 17.45
CA GLY A 54 19.33 -8.60 16.24
C GLY A 54 19.96 -9.98 16.11
N GLY A 55 20.82 -10.38 17.07
CA GLY A 55 21.50 -11.69 17.01
C GLY A 55 22.71 -11.72 16.07
N HIS A 56 23.26 -10.57 15.67
CA HIS A 56 24.38 -10.45 14.75
C HIS A 56 25.71 -10.12 15.45
N GLY A 57 26.82 -10.39 14.73
CA GLY A 57 28.16 -9.99 15.14
C GLY A 57 28.47 -8.57 14.61
N PHE A 58 29.15 -7.76 15.43
CA PHE A 58 29.67 -6.46 15.03
C PHE A 58 31.04 -6.22 15.68
N GLY A 59 32.02 -5.87 14.84
CA GLY A 59 33.34 -5.41 15.26
C GLY A 59 33.84 -4.31 14.32
N LEU A 60 34.64 -3.38 14.84
CA LEU A 60 35.07 -2.22 14.07
C LEU A 60 36.42 -1.72 14.52
N ASP A 61 37.24 -1.35 13.51
CA ASP A 61 38.36 -0.43 13.65
C ASP A 61 38.17 0.72 12.69
N GLY A 62 38.84 1.84 12.94
CA GLY A 62 38.68 3.01 12.08
C GLY A 62 39.79 4.01 12.24
N THR A 63 39.82 4.97 11.30
CA THR A 63 40.78 6.08 11.28
C THR A 63 40.07 7.40 11.03
N PHE A 64 40.59 8.48 11.66
CA PHE A 64 40.07 9.83 11.46
C PHE A 64 40.69 10.51 10.24
N GLY A 65 39.91 11.23 9.48
CA GLY A 65 40.35 12.06 8.37
C GLY A 65 39.25 12.31 7.36
N PHE A 66 39.71 12.77 6.19
CA PHE A 66 38.91 12.97 5.00
C PHE A 66 39.54 12.21 3.82
N PRO A 67 38.86 12.06 2.66
CA PRO A 67 39.35 11.24 1.55
C PRO A 67 40.78 11.54 1.13
N ARG A 68 41.20 12.80 1.11
CA ARG A 68 42.61 13.19 0.80
C ARG A 68 43.60 12.66 1.84
N ASP A 69 43.24 12.73 3.12
CA ASP A 69 44.06 12.20 4.22
C ASP A 69 44.17 10.68 4.10
N PHE A 70 43.05 10.01 3.86
CA PHE A 70 43.02 8.55 3.72
C PHE A 70 43.86 8.09 2.54
N ALA A 71 43.73 8.73 1.39
CA ALA A 71 44.52 8.43 0.18
C ALA A 71 46.02 8.66 0.36
N ALA A 72 46.41 9.63 1.20
CA ALA A 72 47.80 9.94 1.51
C ALA A 72 48.43 9.00 2.55
N ARG A 73 47.60 8.34 3.39
CA ARG A 73 48.05 7.51 4.53
C ARG A 73 47.78 6.02 4.33
N LEU A 74 47.96 5.51 3.12
CA LEU A 74 47.84 4.07 2.83
C LEU A 74 49.19 3.36 3.02
N PRO A 75 49.22 2.19 3.69
CA PRO A 75 48.17 1.45 4.35
C PRO A 75 47.58 2.22 5.55
N PRO A 76 46.27 2.05 5.83
CA PRO A 76 45.63 2.70 6.98
C PRO A 76 46.18 2.15 8.30
N GLU A 77 46.15 2.99 9.33
CA GLU A 77 46.42 2.60 10.72
C GLU A 77 45.16 2.80 11.56
N PRO A 78 44.78 1.89 12.48
CA PRO A 78 43.61 2.06 13.32
C PRO A 78 43.88 3.12 14.38
N GLY A 79 42.94 4.06 14.52
CA GLY A 79 43.04 5.19 15.47
C GLY A 79 41.86 5.30 16.40
N TRP A 80 40.83 4.43 16.24
CA TRP A 80 39.63 4.44 17.04
C TRP A 80 39.67 3.41 18.15
N SER A 81 39.16 3.80 19.32
CA SER A 81 38.89 2.91 20.45
C SER A 81 37.56 3.33 21.07
N ILE A 82 36.51 2.54 20.90
CA ILE A 82 35.15 2.88 21.34
C ILE A 82 34.74 1.86 22.39
N ALA A 83 34.39 2.32 23.58
CA ALA A 83 33.94 1.45 24.65
C ALA A 83 32.65 0.68 24.23
N GLY A 84 32.64 -0.62 24.41
CA GLY A 84 31.50 -1.48 24.01
C GLY A 84 31.51 -1.94 22.55
N VAL A 85 32.50 -1.56 21.77
CA VAL A 85 32.73 -2.04 20.39
C VAL A 85 34.00 -2.91 20.36
N ASN A 86 33.89 -4.12 19.84
CA ASN A 86 35.03 -5.04 19.73
C ASN A 86 35.96 -4.63 18.58
N PRO A 87 37.28 -4.46 18.80
CA PRO A 87 38.21 -4.27 17.70
C PRO A 87 38.30 -5.56 16.87
N VAL A 88 38.53 -5.43 15.57
CA VAL A 88 38.71 -6.53 14.62
C VAL A 88 40.21 -6.84 14.42
N TRP A 89 41.04 -5.79 14.42
CA TRP A 89 42.43 -5.90 14.01
C TRP A 89 43.42 -5.99 15.17
N ASP A 90 44.07 -7.12 15.27
CA ASP A 90 45.24 -7.30 16.14
C ASP A 90 46.49 -6.76 15.42
N THR A 91 46.80 -5.50 15.65
CA THR A 91 47.92 -4.79 15.02
C THR A 91 49.32 -5.29 15.45
N GLU A 92 49.42 -6.02 16.57
CA GLU A 92 50.66 -6.61 17.03
C GLU A 92 51.08 -7.82 16.21
N ASN A 93 50.11 -8.59 15.70
CA ASN A 93 50.35 -9.85 15.02
C ASN A 93 50.05 -9.82 13.52
N PHE A 94 49.20 -8.93 13.04
CA PHE A 94 48.71 -8.94 11.66
C PHE A 94 48.75 -7.57 11.01
N GLY A 95 49.09 -7.52 9.71
CA GLY A 95 48.89 -6.35 8.85
C GLY A 95 47.45 -6.25 8.37
N PHE A 96 47.06 -5.11 7.80
CA PHE A 96 45.70 -4.78 7.34
C PHE A 96 45.03 -5.90 6.53
N ARG A 97 45.75 -6.54 5.59
CA ARG A 97 45.29 -7.65 4.74
C ARG A 97 44.81 -8.87 5.56
N MET A 98 45.42 -9.10 6.71
CA MET A 98 45.20 -10.29 7.56
C MET A 98 44.30 -9.97 8.78
N ALA A 99 43.82 -8.74 8.89
CA ALA A 99 42.98 -8.30 10.03
C ALA A 99 41.59 -8.97 10.07
N GLY A 100 41.14 -9.51 8.95
CA GLY A 100 39.87 -10.23 8.88
C GLY A 100 38.65 -9.36 8.64
N PHE A 101 38.84 -8.16 8.13
CA PHE A 101 37.73 -7.29 7.70
C PHE A 101 36.95 -7.92 6.54
N ASN A 102 35.65 -7.68 6.50
CA ASN A 102 34.75 -8.04 5.39
C ASN A 102 33.89 -6.84 4.91
N THR A 103 34.03 -5.68 5.55
CA THR A 103 33.23 -4.50 5.28
C THR A 103 34.10 -3.25 5.35
N ILE A 104 34.01 -2.40 4.35
CA ILE A 104 34.67 -1.10 4.30
C ILE A 104 33.62 0.00 4.30
N ILE A 105 33.69 0.93 5.22
CA ILE A 105 32.79 2.09 5.30
C ILE A 105 33.63 3.35 5.16
N LEU A 106 33.21 4.25 4.27
CA LEU A 106 33.88 5.52 4.05
C LEU A 106 32.90 6.68 4.16
N ASN A 107 33.22 7.65 5.00
CA ASN A 107 32.49 8.91 5.11
C ASN A 107 33.32 10.03 4.48
N PRO A 108 32.88 10.63 3.35
CA PRO A 108 33.54 11.79 2.75
C PRO A 108 33.25 13.06 3.56
N GLU A 109 33.81 14.19 3.06
CA GLU A 109 33.59 15.51 3.65
C GLU A 109 32.07 15.90 3.54
N ASN A 110 31.55 16.57 4.55
CA ASN A 110 30.18 17.08 4.59
C ASN A 110 30.05 18.58 4.18
N PHE A 111 31.12 19.17 3.62
CA PHE A 111 31.20 20.60 3.28
C PHE A 111 31.65 20.88 1.83
N VAL A 112 31.76 19.85 0.96
CA VAL A 112 32.19 20.00 -0.45
C VAL A 112 31.06 19.87 -1.47
N GLN A 113 29.82 19.73 -1.03
CA GLN A 113 28.63 19.46 -1.87
C GLN A 113 28.18 20.65 -2.72
N TYR A 114 28.87 21.77 -2.64
CA TYR A 114 28.69 22.94 -3.53
C TYR A 114 29.20 22.71 -4.95
N GLN A 115 29.96 21.63 -5.20
CA GLN A 115 30.52 21.24 -6.49
C GLN A 115 30.28 19.76 -6.75
N ALA A 116 30.27 19.33 -8.02
CA ALA A 116 30.12 17.92 -8.36
C ALA A 116 31.29 17.07 -7.83
N PRO A 117 31.06 15.76 -7.52
CA PRO A 117 32.06 14.92 -6.84
C PRO A 117 33.32 14.65 -7.65
N ASP A 118 33.26 14.77 -8.96
CA ASP A 118 34.38 14.62 -9.88
C ASP A 118 35.20 15.91 -10.11
N VAL A 119 34.69 17.05 -9.63
CA VAL A 119 35.38 18.34 -9.76
C VAL A 119 36.57 18.40 -8.77
N PRO A 120 37.78 18.76 -9.23
CA PRO A 120 38.94 18.86 -8.37
C PRO A 120 38.76 19.86 -7.22
N TYR A 121 39.40 19.57 -6.08
CA TYR A 121 39.46 20.51 -4.97
C TYR A 121 40.19 21.80 -5.43
N GLN A 122 39.88 22.90 -4.77
CA GLN A 122 40.58 24.14 -5.04
C GLN A 122 42.10 23.95 -4.79
N ASP A 123 42.92 24.31 -5.77
CA ASP A 123 44.37 24.19 -5.74
C ASP A 123 44.94 22.75 -5.75
N ASP A 124 44.17 21.77 -6.24
CA ASP A 124 44.61 20.38 -6.35
C ASP A 124 44.05 19.74 -7.66
N ASP A 125 44.74 18.75 -8.20
CA ASP A 125 44.25 17.94 -9.33
C ASP A 125 43.34 16.78 -8.91
N ALA A 126 43.20 16.56 -7.60
CA ALA A 126 42.38 15.49 -7.03
C ALA A 126 40.98 15.97 -6.70
N SER A 127 39.97 15.15 -6.94
CA SER A 127 38.57 15.38 -6.57
C SER A 127 38.14 14.49 -5.39
N PRO A 128 37.01 14.76 -4.73
CA PRO A 128 36.40 13.82 -3.77
C PRO A 128 36.32 12.40 -4.33
N LEU A 129 35.86 12.26 -5.58
CA LEU A 129 35.72 10.98 -6.26
C LEU A 129 37.09 10.30 -6.47
N SER A 130 38.08 10.99 -7.06
CA SER A 130 39.36 10.38 -7.38
C SER A 130 40.17 9.97 -6.16
N THR A 131 40.09 10.74 -5.07
CA THR A 131 40.77 10.41 -3.80
C THR A 131 40.13 9.17 -3.15
N THR A 132 38.83 9.07 -3.19
CA THR A 132 38.14 7.90 -2.62
C THR A 132 38.35 6.65 -3.48
N LEU A 133 38.33 6.76 -4.81
CA LEU A 133 38.66 5.63 -5.68
C LEU A 133 40.04 5.04 -5.32
N ARG A 134 41.02 5.88 -5.04
CA ARG A 134 42.36 5.42 -4.61
C ARG A 134 42.31 4.60 -3.31
N VAL A 135 41.47 5.00 -2.35
CA VAL A 135 41.26 4.25 -1.08
C VAL A 135 40.56 2.94 -1.34
N LEU A 136 39.51 2.94 -2.16
CA LEU A 136 38.75 1.72 -2.50
C LEU A 136 39.60 0.75 -3.30
N ASP A 137 40.35 1.18 -4.30
CA ASP A 137 41.25 0.33 -5.08
C ASP A 137 42.35 -0.30 -4.22
N TYR A 138 42.89 0.45 -3.25
CA TYR A 138 43.83 -0.10 -2.29
C TYR A 138 43.19 -1.19 -1.43
N THR A 139 42.00 -0.91 -0.83
CA THR A 139 41.31 -1.85 0.08
C THR A 139 40.83 -3.09 -0.66
N ASP A 140 40.35 -2.96 -1.88
CA ASP A 140 39.93 -4.09 -2.73
C ASP A 140 41.10 -5.03 -3.04
N GLY A 141 42.26 -4.45 -3.38
CA GLY A 141 43.51 -5.22 -3.55
C GLY A 141 44.01 -5.91 -2.26
N GLN A 142 43.62 -5.43 -1.08
CA GLN A 142 43.98 -6.06 0.21
C GLN A 142 42.97 -7.05 0.72
N ILE A 143 41.65 -6.80 0.51
CA ILE A 143 40.52 -7.56 1.08
C ILE A 143 39.55 -7.88 -0.06
N PRO A 144 39.87 -8.81 -0.96
CA PRO A 144 38.98 -9.20 -2.06
C PRO A 144 37.64 -9.70 -1.55
N GLY A 145 36.54 -9.22 -2.14
CA GLY A 145 35.18 -9.60 -1.75
C GLY A 145 34.65 -8.88 -0.51
N ALA A 146 35.30 -7.81 -0.04
CA ALA A 146 34.73 -6.95 0.98
C ALA A 146 33.51 -6.20 0.43
N ARG A 147 32.54 -5.93 1.31
CA ARG A 147 31.41 -5.06 1.01
C ARG A 147 31.82 -3.59 1.18
N TYR A 148 31.39 -2.73 0.27
CA TYR A 148 31.75 -1.32 0.26
C TYR A 148 30.56 -0.43 0.50
N PHE A 149 30.67 0.49 1.47
CA PHE A 149 29.63 1.42 1.84
C PHE A 149 30.14 2.86 1.89
N ILE A 150 29.33 3.79 1.38
CA ILE A 150 29.52 5.22 1.57
C ILE A 150 28.54 5.68 2.64
N TYR A 151 29.05 6.23 3.72
CA TYR A 151 28.23 6.80 4.78
C TYR A 151 27.88 8.24 4.44
N GLU A 152 26.62 8.49 4.13
CA GLU A 152 26.06 9.83 3.98
C GLU A 152 25.92 10.44 5.37
N GLY A 153 26.85 11.34 5.72
CA GLY A 153 26.71 12.15 6.92
C GLY A 153 25.54 13.13 6.78
N TRP A 154 25.49 14.11 7.63
CA TRP A 154 24.53 15.21 7.52
C TRP A 154 25.27 16.53 7.30
N ALA A 155 24.60 17.50 6.67
CA ALA A 155 25.20 18.77 6.27
C ALA A 155 25.60 19.64 7.46
N GLU A 156 26.49 20.61 7.25
CA GLU A 156 26.81 21.65 8.21
C GLU A 156 25.60 22.58 8.47
N MET A 157 25.45 23.06 9.69
CA MET A 157 24.47 24.09 10.06
C MET A 157 25.07 25.47 9.89
N GLY A 158 24.32 26.38 9.26
CA GLY A 158 24.77 27.77 9.15
C GLY A 158 24.67 28.56 10.46
N VAL A 159 23.77 28.13 11.37
CA VAL A 159 23.50 28.79 12.67
C VAL A 159 23.13 27.71 13.69
N TYR A 160 23.57 27.86 14.95
CA TYR A 160 23.20 26.98 16.05
C TYR A 160 22.87 27.78 17.34
N PRO A 161 21.74 27.48 18.02
CA PRO A 161 20.63 26.64 17.54
C PRO A 161 19.87 27.34 16.40
N PRO A 162 19.39 26.61 15.38
CA PRO A 162 18.64 27.17 14.27
C PRO A 162 17.22 27.58 14.71
N ASP A 163 16.67 28.59 14.07
CA ASP A 163 15.24 28.87 14.21
C ASP A 163 14.39 27.85 13.40
N PRO A 164 13.05 27.78 13.59
CA PRO A 164 12.22 26.81 12.89
C PRO A 164 12.29 26.87 11.36
N LYS A 165 12.50 28.05 10.78
CA LYS A 165 12.64 28.21 9.34
C LYS A 165 13.99 27.73 8.82
N GLU A 166 15.03 28.03 9.57
CA GLU A 166 16.41 27.57 9.28
C GLU A 166 16.49 26.05 9.39
N MET A 167 15.84 25.47 10.43
CA MET A 167 15.78 24.03 10.60
C MET A 167 15.00 23.31 9.48
N ALA A 168 13.88 23.89 9.05
CA ALA A 168 13.13 23.35 7.90
C ALA A 168 13.97 23.40 6.59
N ALA A 169 14.69 24.48 6.36
CA ALA A 169 15.59 24.61 5.20
C ALA A 169 16.78 23.61 5.28
N TYR A 170 17.30 23.38 6.46
CA TYR A 170 18.35 22.39 6.72
C TYR A 170 17.89 20.97 6.39
N HIS A 171 16.72 20.56 6.86
CA HIS A 171 16.17 19.25 6.54
C HIS A 171 15.86 19.11 5.05
N ALA A 172 15.28 20.13 4.42
CA ALA A 172 15.02 20.11 2.97
C ALA A 172 16.32 19.96 2.15
N TYR A 173 17.42 20.58 2.58
CA TYR A 173 18.71 20.42 1.93
C TYR A 173 19.28 19.00 2.08
N ASN A 174 19.24 18.42 3.29
CA ASN A 174 19.69 17.06 3.53
C ASN A 174 18.89 16.01 2.73
N ILE A 175 17.57 16.21 2.58
CA ILE A 175 16.69 15.30 1.81
C ILE A 175 16.91 15.46 0.29
N GLY A 176 17.19 16.68 -0.19
CA GLY A 176 17.35 17.01 -1.60
C GLY A 176 18.80 17.03 -2.08
N ALA A 177 19.30 18.22 -2.45
CA ALA A 177 20.57 18.40 -3.14
C ALA A 177 21.78 17.76 -2.44
N TYR A 178 21.76 17.67 -1.12
CA TYR A 178 22.83 17.00 -0.37
C TYR A 178 22.81 15.48 -0.60
N HIS A 179 21.65 14.86 -0.52
CA HIS A 179 21.46 13.44 -0.81
C HIS A 179 21.75 13.09 -2.28
N ASP A 180 21.30 13.95 -3.21
CA ASP A 180 21.57 13.78 -4.64
C ASP A 180 23.08 13.74 -4.94
N TRP A 181 23.85 14.59 -4.25
CA TRP A 181 25.30 14.60 -4.35
C TRP A 181 25.93 13.26 -3.92
N TYR A 182 25.48 12.70 -2.78
CA TYR A 182 25.97 11.40 -2.28
C TYR A 182 25.56 10.24 -3.16
N THR A 183 24.38 10.30 -3.75
CA THR A 183 23.89 9.30 -4.71
C THR A 183 24.78 9.29 -5.96
N ALA A 184 25.06 10.46 -6.54
CA ALA A 184 25.98 10.59 -7.68
C ALA A 184 27.42 10.14 -7.32
N TYR A 185 27.85 10.47 -6.11
CA TYR A 185 29.18 10.08 -5.60
C TYR A 185 29.33 8.57 -5.47
N ALA A 186 28.38 7.90 -4.82
CA ALA A 186 28.38 6.44 -4.66
C ALA A 186 28.31 5.72 -6.01
N ALA A 187 27.48 6.22 -6.93
CA ALA A 187 27.38 5.70 -8.30
C ALA A 187 28.71 5.84 -9.07
N GLY A 188 29.43 6.96 -8.92
CA GLY A 188 30.73 7.17 -9.53
C GLY A 188 31.85 6.29 -8.96
N LEU A 189 31.69 5.72 -7.78
CA LEU A 189 32.64 4.82 -7.12
C LEU A 189 32.41 3.34 -7.44
N ALA A 190 31.19 2.97 -7.84
CA ALA A 190 30.80 1.60 -8.09
C ALA A 190 31.35 1.09 -9.43
N THR A 191 31.72 -0.19 -9.47
CA THR A 191 32.04 -0.93 -10.70
C THR A 191 31.29 -2.27 -10.67
N PRO A 192 31.13 -2.98 -11.81
CA PRO A 192 30.48 -4.30 -11.81
C PRO A 192 31.10 -5.30 -10.82
N ASP A 193 32.44 -5.27 -10.68
CA ASP A 193 33.17 -6.17 -9.78
C ASP A 193 33.30 -5.64 -8.33
N ARG A 194 32.91 -4.40 -8.09
CA ARG A 194 32.93 -3.74 -6.78
C ARG A 194 31.72 -2.85 -6.63
N PRO A 195 30.56 -3.40 -6.28
CA PRO A 195 29.38 -2.59 -5.97
C PRO A 195 29.62 -1.73 -4.72
N VAL A 196 29.05 -0.53 -4.70
CA VAL A 196 29.15 0.42 -3.59
C VAL A 196 27.73 0.80 -3.17
N THR A 197 27.42 0.61 -1.90
CA THR A 197 26.11 0.89 -1.32
C THR A 197 26.15 2.19 -0.52
N LEU A 198 25.17 3.06 -0.70
CA LEU A 198 24.98 4.26 0.12
C LEU A 198 24.27 3.88 1.45
N ILE A 199 24.82 4.35 2.57
CA ILE A 199 24.11 4.40 3.86
C ILE A 199 23.51 5.80 3.98
N PRO A 200 22.21 6.00 3.74
CA PRO A 200 21.61 7.33 3.55
C PRO A 200 21.24 7.99 4.87
N VAL A 201 22.23 8.21 5.76
CA VAL A 201 21.94 8.67 7.13
C VAL A 201 21.40 10.09 7.14
N GLY A 202 22.02 11.04 6.46
CA GLY A 202 21.63 12.45 6.50
C GLY A 202 20.21 12.69 6.00
N SER A 203 19.86 12.11 4.86
CA SER A 203 18.52 12.22 4.26
C SER A 203 17.45 11.50 5.07
N VAL A 204 17.70 10.24 5.46
CA VAL A 204 16.72 9.45 6.26
C VAL A 204 16.55 10.04 7.66
N LEU A 205 17.63 10.51 8.29
CA LEU A 205 17.56 11.19 9.59
C LEU A 205 16.69 12.45 9.51
N SER A 206 16.88 13.27 8.48
CA SER A 206 16.06 14.47 8.27
C SER A 206 14.58 14.13 8.03
N ARG A 207 14.27 13.03 7.34
CA ARG A 207 12.91 12.53 7.19
C ARG A 207 12.34 12.01 8.52
N VAL A 208 13.10 11.26 9.30
CA VAL A 208 12.71 10.81 10.65
C VAL A 208 12.33 11.99 11.52
N LEU A 209 13.10 13.09 11.45
CA LEU A 209 12.89 14.30 12.25
C LEU A 209 11.82 15.26 11.71
N THR A 210 11.25 15.00 10.54
CA THR A 210 10.18 15.82 9.95
C THR A 210 8.88 15.06 9.72
N GLU A 211 8.95 13.74 9.51
CA GLU A 211 7.82 12.91 9.09
C GLU A 211 7.34 11.95 10.21
N THR A 212 7.98 11.95 11.39
CA THR A 212 7.59 11.11 12.55
C THR A 212 7.29 11.97 13.78
N PRO A 213 6.77 11.39 14.89
CA PRO A 213 6.58 12.15 16.14
C PRO A 213 7.83 12.88 16.63
N LEU A 214 9.04 12.47 16.19
CA LEU A 214 10.29 13.12 16.57
C LEU A 214 10.45 14.55 16.05
N ALA A 215 9.58 15.01 15.15
CA ALA A 215 9.48 16.42 14.75
C ALA A 215 9.21 17.38 15.94
N ALA A 216 8.75 16.84 17.07
CA ALA A 216 8.56 17.61 18.31
C ALA A 216 9.83 17.80 19.16
N LEU A 217 10.94 17.12 18.84
CA LEU A 217 12.21 17.29 19.55
C LEU A 217 12.84 18.66 19.22
N ALA A 218 13.37 19.32 20.23
CA ALA A 218 14.11 20.57 20.02
C ALA A 218 15.48 20.29 19.34
N PRO A 219 15.97 21.17 18.47
CA PRO A 219 17.28 21.00 17.84
C PRO A 219 18.43 20.73 18.86
N THR A 220 18.35 21.30 20.05
CA THR A 220 19.33 21.11 21.13
C THR A 220 19.26 19.75 21.83
N GLU A 221 18.21 18.98 21.63
CA GLU A 221 18.13 17.58 22.09
C GLU A 221 18.84 16.62 21.10
N LEU A 222 19.10 17.07 19.88
CA LEU A 222 19.65 16.28 18.78
C LEU A 222 21.09 16.69 18.44
N TYR A 223 21.38 18.00 18.39
CA TYR A 223 22.66 18.56 18.01
C TYR A 223 23.30 19.32 19.15
N SER A 224 24.64 19.37 19.18
CA SER A 224 25.42 20.06 20.22
C SER A 224 26.08 21.35 19.77
N ASP A 225 26.27 21.52 18.45
CA ASP A 225 26.97 22.68 17.85
C ASP A 225 26.60 22.85 16.36
N ASP A 226 27.19 23.83 15.70
CA ASP A 226 26.99 24.15 14.28
C ASP A 226 27.81 23.28 13.30
N ALA A 227 28.77 22.50 13.78
CA ALA A 227 29.51 21.51 13.00
C ALA A 227 28.82 20.18 12.66
N PRO A 228 27.60 19.99 12.78
CA PRO A 228 26.59 19.76 13.77
C PRO A 228 26.78 18.39 14.45
N HIS A 229 27.66 18.34 15.40
CA HIS A 229 27.87 17.13 16.18
C HIS A 229 26.59 16.72 16.91
N GLY A 230 26.32 15.41 16.90
CA GLY A 230 25.12 14.83 17.53
C GLY A 230 25.22 14.69 19.05
N THR A 231 24.07 14.69 19.70
CA THR A 231 23.89 14.12 21.02
C THR A 231 23.79 12.59 20.94
N ALA A 232 23.71 11.89 22.06
CA ALA A 232 23.42 10.45 22.11
C ALA A 232 22.16 10.07 21.28
N ALA A 233 21.14 10.92 21.30
CA ALA A 233 19.90 10.72 20.55
C ALA A 233 20.13 10.68 19.02
N LEU A 234 20.91 11.62 18.50
CA LEU A 234 21.18 11.67 17.06
C LEU A 234 22.01 10.46 16.59
N TYR A 235 23.06 10.10 17.34
CA TYR A 235 23.88 8.93 16.98
C TYR A 235 23.14 7.61 17.14
N PHE A 236 22.17 7.52 18.05
CA PHE A 236 21.28 6.37 18.14
C PHE A 236 20.42 6.23 16.87
N LEU A 237 19.80 7.31 16.41
CA LEU A 237 19.02 7.30 15.17
C LEU A 237 19.88 6.98 13.94
N ALA A 238 21.09 7.54 13.87
CA ALA A 238 22.06 7.23 12.82
C ALA A 238 22.49 5.74 12.83
N ALA A 239 22.60 5.14 14.01
CA ALA A 239 22.91 3.72 14.16
C ALA A 239 21.74 2.82 13.69
N MET A 240 20.48 3.21 13.89
CA MET A 240 19.32 2.48 13.36
C MET A 240 19.34 2.43 11.83
N ILE A 241 19.66 3.56 11.19
CA ILE A 241 19.78 3.67 9.73
C ILE A 241 20.95 2.82 9.21
N SER A 242 22.10 2.90 9.89
CA SER A 242 23.29 2.11 9.55
C SER A 242 23.06 0.62 9.74
N TYR A 243 22.33 0.21 10.78
CA TYR A 243 21.93 -1.18 11.02
C TYR A 243 21.15 -1.73 9.82
N SER A 244 20.10 -1.03 9.43
CA SER A 244 19.26 -1.46 8.29
C SER A 244 20.06 -1.57 6.98
N SER A 245 20.99 -0.66 6.73
CA SER A 245 21.84 -0.69 5.53
C SER A 245 22.87 -1.83 5.54
N LEU A 246 23.45 -2.15 6.69
CA LEU A 246 24.53 -3.14 6.82
C LEU A 246 24.02 -4.58 6.89
N TYR A 247 22.88 -4.79 7.57
CA TYR A 247 22.30 -6.10 7.78
C TYR A 247 21.14 -6.41 6.82
N ASN A 248 20.67 -5.41 6.06
CA ASN A 248 19.54 -5.49 5.13
C ASN A 248 18.25 -6.03 5.80
N GLU A 249 17.98 -5.53 7.00
CA GLU A 249 16.80 -5.88 7.80
C GLU A 249 16.32 -4.69 8.65
N PRO A 250 15.08 -4.70 9.16
CA PRO A 250 14.59 -3.64 10.04
C PRO A 250 15.41 -3.59 11.35
N PRO A 251 15.55 -2.42 11.99
CA PRO A 251 16.13 -2.33 13.32
C PRO A 251 15.41 -3.29 14.28
N PRO A 252 16.16 -4.09 15.08
CA PRO A 252 15.57 -5.14 15.90
C PRO A 252 14.72 -4.58 17.04
N ALA A 253 13.91 -5.41 17.69
CA ALA A 253 13.26 -5.03 18.94
C ALA A 253 14.34 -4.66 19.97
N PHE A 254 14.31 -3.43 20.46
CA PHE A 254 15.33 -2.87 21.32
C PHE A 254 14.72 -2.01 22.44
N ALA A 255 15.11 -2.29 23.67
CA ALA A 255 14.71 -1.46 24.80
C ALA A 255 15.65 -0.25 24.90
N ALA A 256 15.25 0.85 24.29
CA ALA A 256 16.03 2.09 24.30
C ALA A 256 16.23 2.60 25.75
N PRO A 257 17.46 2.92 26.15
CA PRO A 257 17.77 3.27 27.56
C PRO A 257 17.21 4.64 27.96
N ASP A 258 17.06 4.84 29.28
CA ASP A 258 16.53 6.07 29.87
C ASP A 258 17.37 7.32 29.59
N SER A 259 18.61 7.17 29.13
CA SER A 259 19.45 8.29 28.68
C SER A 259 18.98 8.95 27.39
N LEU A 260 18.15 8.26 26.61
CA LEU A 260 17.54 8.83 25.40
C LEU A 260 16.23 9.58 25.71
N PRO A 261 15.86 10.60 24.92
CA PRO A 261 14.57 11.29 25.07
C PRO A 261 13.39 10.32 25.13
N ALA A 262 12.42 10.58 26.00
CA ALA A 262 11.24 9.73 26.18
C ALA A 262 10.50 9.52 24.84
N LEU A 263 10.40 10.56 24.03
CA LEU A 263 9.74 10.49 22.73
C LEU A 263 10.38 9.46 21.77
N ILE A 264 11.71 9.31 21.78
CA ILE A 264 12.40 8.27 21.01
C ILE A 264 12.06 6.88 21.54
N ARG A 265 12.08 6.72 22.86
CA ARG A 265 11.78 5.43 23.52
C ARG A 265 10.36 4.97 23.26
N ASP A 266 9.41 5.89 23.42
CA ASP A 266 7.97 5.62 23.28
C ASP A 266 7.55 5.39 21.82
N SER A 267 8.26 5.97 20.85
CA SER A 267 8.01 5.84 19.41
C SER A 267 8.95 4.86 18.72
N TYR A 268 9.79 4.11 19.45
CA TYR A 268 10.82 3.27 18.86
C TYR A 268 10.31 2.31 17.76
N PRO A 269 9.20 1.55 17.94
CA PRO A 269 8.70 0.65 16.91
C PRO A 269 8.32 1.39 15.61
N GLN A 270 7.70 2.56 15.74
CA GLN A 270 7.32 3.40 14.60
C GLN A 270 8.55 3.95 13.88
N ILE A 271 9.57 4.39 14.64
CA ILE A 271 10.82 4.89 14.06
C ILE A 271 11.57 3.76 13.34
N ALA A 272 11.65 2.57 13.93
CA ALA A 272 12.30 1.41 13.34
C ALA A 272 11.66 1.01 12.01
N ALA A 273 10.33 0.98 11.96
CA ALA A 273 9.58 0.74 10.74
C ALA A 273 9.84 1.82 9.68
N PHE A 274 9.81 3.09 10.07
CA PHE A 274 10.09 4.22 9.18
C PHE A 274 11.51 4.16 8.60
N VAL A 275 12.51 3.92 9.45
CA VAL A 275 13.91 3.78 9.03
C VAL A 275 14.07 2.66 8.01
N TRP A 276 13.50 1.50 8.28
CA TRP A 276 13.57 0.37 7.34
C TRP A 276 12.94 0.72 5.98
N THR A 277 11.75 1.29 5.97
CA THR A 277 11.09 1.75 4.76
C THR A 277 11.97 2.72 3.96
N ALA A 278 12.54 3.70 4.65
CA ALA A 278 13.35 4.73 4.01
C ALA A 278 14.68 4.20 3.46
N VAL A 279 15.30 3.22 4.13
CA VAL A 279 16.60 2.64 3.74
C VAL A 279 16.45 1.60 2.64
N SER A 280 15.47 0.71 2.76
CA SER A 280 15.34 -0.44 1.83
C SER A 280 14.58 -0.09 0.55
N GLY A 281 13.89 1.06 0.50
CA GLY A 281 12.90 1.35 -0.55
C GLY A 281 11.72 0.37 -0.52
N LYS A 282 11.74 -0.57 0.41
CA LYS A 282 10.67 -1.52 0.67
C LYS A 282 9.79 -0.87 1.72
N SER A 283 8.52 -0.73 1.44
CA SER A 283 7.57 -0.38 2.50
C SER A 283 7.72 -1.42 3.59
N SER A 284 8.33 -1.06 4.73
CA SER A 284 8.35 -1.95 5.87
C SER A 284 6.98 -1.93 6.50
N VAL A 285 6.08 -2.71 5.99
CA VAL A 285 5.01 -3.24 6.79
C VAL A 285 5.36 -4.70 7.06
N SER A 286 6.29 -4.90 7.99
CA SER A 286 6.25 -6.03 8.87
C SER A 286 6.29 -5.52 10.31
N ALA A 287 5.34 -4.68 10.69
CA ALA A 287 4.64 -4.96 11.92
C ALA A 287 4.12 -6.39 11.76
N ALA A 288 4.34 -7.27 12.73
CA ALA A 288 3.72 -8.60 12.69
C ALA A 288 2.25 -8.43 12.26
N PRO A 289 1.77 -9.23 11.28
CA PRO A 289 0.41 -9.08 10.77
C PRO A 289 -0.57 -8.94 11.94
N VAL A 290 -1.53 -8.04 11.84
CA VAL A 290 -2.50 -7.85 12.91
C VAL A 290 -3.29 -9.15 13.06
N GLU A 291 -3.02 -9.92 14.11
CA GLU A 291 -3.54 -11.29 14.28
C GLU A 291 -5.09 -11.35 14.24
N ASN A 292 -5.76 -10.34 14.76
CA ASN A 292 -7.22 -10.26 14.78
C ASN A 292 -7.71 -8.83 14.51
N PRO A 293 -7.57 -8.32 13.28
CA PRO A 293 -7.92 -6.94 12.94
C PRO A 293 -9.39 -6.61 13.23
N ALA A 294 -9.68 -5.35 13.56
CA ALA A 294 -11.01 -4.89 13.93
C ALA A 294 -11.72 -4.06 12.86
N LEU A 295 -10.95 -3.44 11.97
CA LEU A 295 -11.45 -2.45 11.02
C LEU A 295 -11.80 -3.07 9.68
N GLY A 296 -12.99 -2.75 9.15
CA GLY A 296 -13.28 -2.88 7.73
C GLY A 296 -13.00 -1.58 6.99
N MET A 297 -12.71 -1.67 5.69
CA MET A 297 -12.42 -0.54 4.83
C MET A 297 -13.25 -0.60 3.55
N GLY A 298 -13.97 0.47 3.22
CA GLY A 298 -14.53 0.68 1.88
C GLY A 298 -13.41 1.11 0.93
N LEU A 299 -13.39 0.57 -0.29
CA LEU A 299 -12.42 0.96 -1.31
C LEU A 299 -12.99 2.07 -2.20
N ALA A 300 -12.17 3.05 -2.54
CA ALA A 300 -12.57 4.16 -3.40
C ALA A 300 -12.86 3.71 -4.84
N GLY A 301 -13.68 4.46 -5.57
CA GLY A 301 -14.06 4.10 -6.94
C GLY A 301 -12.91 4.29 -7.94
N ILE A 302 -12.80 3.38 -8.90
CA ILE A 302 -11.74 3.38 -9.90
C ILE A 302 -11.95 4.48 -10.94
N ALA A 303 -10.98 5.40 -11.03
CA ALA A 303 -10.94 6.48 -12.01
C ALA A 303 -9.51 6.93 -12.31
N ASP A 304 -9.31 7.62 -13.41
CA ASP A 304 -7.98 8.16 -13.79
C ASP A 304 -7.48 9.28 -12.86
N TRP A 305 -8.37 9.89 -12.09
CA TRP A 305 -8.06 10.88 -11.05
C TRP A 305 -8.01 10.30 -9.63
N SER A 306 -8.28 9.00 -9.46
CA SER A 306 -8.16 8.33 -8.13
C SER A 306 -6.74 8.45 -7.59
N THR A 307 -6.59 8.83 -6.32
CA THR A 307 -5.27 8.95 -5.67
C THR A 307 -4.83 7.66 -4.99
N GLU A 308 -5.66 6.65 -4.97
CA GLU A 308 -5.34 5.30 -4.48
C GLU A 308 -4.42 4.53 -5.43
N GLN A 309 -4.58 4.72 -6.76
CA GLN A 309 -3.82 4.01 -7.81
C GLN A 309 -3.59 2.53 -7.49
N PRO A 310 -4.65 1.71 -7.39
CA PRO A 310 -4.55 0.37 -6.80
C PRO A 310 -3.87 -0.66 -7.71
N PHE A 311 -3.73 -0.38 -9.01
CA PHE A 311 -3.20 -1.32 -9.99
C PHE A 311 -1.79 -0.95 -10.45
N ILE A 312 -0.94 -1.98 -10.65
CA ILE A 312 0.39 -1.82 -11.28
C ILE A 312 0.25 -1.32 -12.72
N ASP A 313 -0.71 -1.87 -13.48
CA ASP A 313 -1.05 -1.40 -14.81
C ASP A 313 -2.06 -0.24 -14.73
N LEU A 314 -1.59 0.96 -15.00
CA LEU A 314 -2.41 2.18 -14.91
C LEU A 314 -3.57 2.22 -15.92
N MET A 315 -3.51 1.44 -17.01
CA MET A 315 -4.65 1.33 -17.93
C MET A 315 -5.89 0.78 -17.25
N LYS A 316 -5.75 -0.01 -16.18
CA LYS A 316 -6.88 -0.54 -15.40
C LYS A 316 -7.68 0.55 -14.68
N SER A 317 -7.10 1.73 -14.48
CA SER A 317 -7.77 2.93 -13.95
C SER A 317 -8.06 3.99 -15.01
N ALA A 318 -7.73 3.74 -16.28
CA ALA A 318 -7.86 4.75 -17.34
C ALA A 318 -9.31 5.17 -17.56
N ARG A 319 -9.50 6.46 -17.86
CA ARG A 319 -10.79 7.00 -18.30
C ARG A 319 -11.24 6.30 -19.60
N PRO A 320 -12.53 6.03 -19.80
CA PRO A 320 -13.06 5.50 -21.06
C PRO A 320 -12.65 6.34 -22.27
N TRP A 321 -12.38 5.68 -23.41
CA TRP A 321 -11.96 6.31 -24.65
C TRP A 321 -12.91 7.45 -25.07
N ILE A 322 -12.35 8.60 -25.39
CA ILE A 322 -13.04 9.69 -26.09
C ILE A 322 -12.42 9.92 -27.46
N GLY A 323 -13.20 10.40 -28.43
CA GLY A 323 -12.70 10.72 -29.76
C GLY A 323 -12.51 12.22 -29.93
N HIS A 324 -11.45 12.60 -30.65
CA HIS A 324 -11.12 13.99 -30.96
C HIS A 324 -11.38 14.27 -32.42
N LEU A 325 -12.23 15.27 -32.70
CA LEU A 325 -12.46 15.75 -34.08
C LEU A 325 -11.30 16.61 -34.56
N PRO A 326 -11.13 16.78 -35.89
CA PRO A 326 -10.05 17.58 -36.43
C PRO A 326 -9.95 18.98 -35.83
N GLY A 327 -8.79 19.28 -35.24
CA GLY A 327 -8.49 20.59 -34.68
C GLY A 327 -9.25 20.94 -33.40
N GLN A 328 -9.95 19.99 -32.76
CA GLN A 328 -10.63 20.24 -31.48
C GLN A 328 -10.40 19.13 -30.45
N TRP A 329 -10.48 19.52 -29.19
CA TRP A 329 -10.52 18.59 -28.06
C TRP A 329 -11.91 17.95 -27.95
N GLY A 330 -11.98 16.62 -27.93
CA GLY A 330 -13.24 15.89 -27.81
C GLY A 330 -14.09 15.94 -29.09
N GLY A 331 -15.38 15.73 -28.90
CA GLY A 331 -16.40 15.74 -29.97
C GLY A 331 -17.00 14.39 -30.28
N VAL A 332 -16.42 13.27 -29.80
CA VAL A 332 -17.03 11.94 -29.77
C VAL A 332 -16.92 11.38 -28.37
N GLU A 333 -18.07 11.28 -27.71
CA GLU A 333 -18.16 10.85 -26.31
C GLU A 333 -17.97 9.33 -26.17
N ALA A 334 -17.52 8.88 -25.00
CA ALA A 334 -17.31 7.46 -24.69
C ALA A 334 -18.54 6.60 -25.00
N ALA A 335 -19.72 7.06 -24.61
CA ALA A 335 -20.98 6.35 -24.90
C ALA A 335 -21.26 6.18 -26.41
N GLN A 336 -20.83 7.13 -27.25
CA GLN A 336 -20.96 7.02 -28.69
C GLN A 336 -19.98 5.99 -29.28
N ILE A 337 -18.76 5.92 -28.73
CA ILE A 337 -17.74 4.94 -29.11
C ILE A 337 -18.24 3.54 -28.76
N GLU A 338 -18.75 3.36 -27.54
CA GLU A 338 -19.33 2.10 -27.07
C GLU A 338 -20.50 1.64 -27.94
N ALA A 339 -21.49 2.50 -28.15
CA ALA A 339 -22.68 2.18 -28.92
C ALA A 339 -22.38 1.99 -30.44
N GLY A 340 -21.32 2.58 -30.96
CA GLY A 340 -20.96 2.56 -32.37
C GLY A 340 -20.28 1.25 -32.81
N GLY A 341 -19.95 0.35 -31.87
CA GLY A 341 -19.28 -0.93 -32.20
C GLY A 341 -17.81 -0.77 -32.59
N PHE A 342 -17.18 0.33 -32.22
CA PHE A 342 -15.77 0.63 -32.52
C PHE A 342 -14.79 -0.16 -31.65
N LEU A 343 -15.28 -0.78 -30.57
CA LEU A 343 -14.50 -1.52 -29.59
C LEU A 343 -14.72 -3.04 -29.71
N ASP A 344 -13.76 -3.81 -29.26
CA ASP A 344 -13.93 -5.24 -28.99
C ASP A 344 -14.66 -5.50 -27.66
N PRO A 345 -14.97 -6.75 -27.31
CA PRO A 345 -15.64 -7.05 -26.02
C PRO A 345 -14.88 -6.58 -24.78
N ASN A 346 -13.55 -6.51 -24.83
CA ASN A 346 -12.70 -6.03 -23.75
C ASN A 346 -12.52 -4.50 -23.75
N GLY A 347 -13.10 -3.81 -24.76
CA GLY A 347 -13.03 -2.37 -24.89
C GLY A 347 -11.81 -1.85 -25.64
N TRP A 348 -11.03 -2.73 -26.31
CA TRP A 348 -9.94 -2.29 -27.17
C TRP A 348 -10.45 -1.79 -28.52
N PRO A 349 -9.84 -0.71 -29.09
CA PRO A 349 -10.30 -0.13 -30.34
C PRO A 349 -10.04 -1.04 -31.55
N ARG A 350 -11.07 -1.34 -32.29
CA ARG A 350 -10.97 -2.04 -33.60
C ARG A 350 -10.76 -1.07 -34.77
N GLN A 351 -11.26 0.15 -34.61
CA GLN A 351 -11.11 1.23 -35.57
C GLN A 351 -11.34 2.58 -34.90
N ILE A 352 -10.83 3.64 -35.48
CA ILE A 352 -11.11 5.01 -35.07
C ILE A 352 -12.52 5.38 -35.54
N PRO A 353 -13.37 6.02 -34.73
CA PRO A 353 -14.69 6.52 -35.13
C PRO A 353 -14.63 7.44 -36.35
N ASP A 354 -15.60 7.32 -37.27
CA ASP A 354 -15.67 8.14 -38.48
C ASP A 354 -15.64 9.64 -38.12
N GLY A 355 -14.72 10.36 -38.78
CA GLY A 355 -14.52 11.79 -38.56
C GLY A 355 -13.63 12.17 -37.37
N ALA A 356 -13.27 11.26 -36.48
CA ALA A 356 -12.28 11.51 -35.47
C ALA A 356 -10.84 11.40 -36.00
N GLU A 357 -9.94 12.27 -35.55
CA GLU A 357 -8.50 12.14 -35.85
C GLU A 357 -7.82 11.07 -34.98
N ARG A 358 -8.30 10.89 -33.76
CA ARG A 358 -7.78 9.92 -32.79
C ARG A 358 -8.81 9.64 -31.69
N ILE A 359 -8.60 8.55 -30.99
CA ILE A 359 -9.22 8.31 -29.69
C ILE A 359 -8.16 8.38 -28.60
N GLU A 360 -8.54 8.77 -27.40
CA GLU A 360 -7.60 8.98 -26.31
C GLU A 360 -8.22 8.54 -24.97
N ALA A 361 -7.44 7.82 -24.17
CA ALA A 361 -7.73 7.51 -22.78
C ALA A 361 -6.77 8.28 -21.87
N PHE A 362 -7.17 8.58 -20.65
CA PHE A 362 -6.39 9.37 -19.70
C PHE A 362 -6.06 8.56 -18.46
N ILE A 363 -4.86 8.78 -17.94
CA ILE A 363 -4.34 8.21 -16.70
C ILE A 363 -3.66 9.32 -15.88
N LEU A 364 -3.48 9.10 -14.57
CA LEU A 364 -2.75 10.01 -13.67
C LEU A 364 -3.25 11.47 -13.74
N THR A 365 -4.57 11.67 -13.80
CA THR A 365 -5.17 13.01 -13.89
C THR A 365 -5.11 13.72 -12.55
N ASP A 366 -4.63 14.98 -12.54
CA ASP A 366 -4.61 15.92 -11.40
C ASP A 366 -4.10 15.30 -10.09
N GLN A 367 -3.06 14.45 -10.16
CA GLN A 367 -2.48 13.83 -8.98
C GLN A 367 -1.82 14.89 -8.09
N PRO A 368 -2.03 14.86 -6.77
CA PRO A 368 -1.36 15.77 -5.84
C PRO A 368 0.16 15.71 -5.98
N ALA A 369 0.84 16.85 -5.91
CA ALA A 369 2.30 16.92 -5.97
C ALA A 369 2.98 16.10 -4.86
N GLU A 370 2.29 15.94 -3.74
CA GLU A 370 2.69 15.15 -2.58
C GLU A 370 2.63 13.64 -2.83
N SER A 371 1.99 13.18 -3.90
CA SER A 371 1.95 11.76 -4.32
C SER A 371 3.27 11.31 -4.95
N THR A 372 4.38 11.51 -4.26
CA THR A 372 5.74 11.31 -4.77
C THR A 372 6.05 9.87 -5.19
N SER A 373 5.34 8.89 -4.63
CA SER A 373 5.45 7.48 -5.05
C SER A 373 5.05 7.24 -6.51
N LEU A 374 4.30 8.15 -7.12
CA LEU A 374 3.92 8.10 -8.54
C LEU A 374 4.97 8.73 -9.46
N ALA A 375 5.91 9.53 -8.94
CA ALA A 375 6.97 10.10 -9.77
C ALA A 375 7.91 9.01 -10.28
N GLY A 376 8.41 9.19 -11.50
CA GLY A 376 9.42 8.29 -12.05
C GLY A 376 9.19 7.93 -13.52
N ARG A 377 9.90 6.91 -13.97
CA ARG A 377 9.87 6.42 -15.34
C ARG A 377 8.82 5.34 -15.52
N TYR A 378 8.09 5.38 -16.64
CA TYR A 378 7.02 4.45 -16.99
C TYR A 378 7.29 3.81 -18.36
N ARG A 379 6.86 2.55 -18.50
CA ARG A 379 6.87 1.82 -19.76
C ARG A 379 5.43 1.53 -20.19
N LEU A 380 5.07 1.98 -21.39
CA LEU A 380 3.87 1.55 -22.09
C LEU A 380 4.26 0.43 -23.04
N THR A 381 3.57 -0.70 -22.99
CA THR A 381 3.67 -1.82 -23.93
C THR A 381 2.32 -2.07 -24.62
N TYR A 382 2.31 -2.66 -25.79
CA TYR A 382 1.08 -3.00 -26.51
C TYR A 382 1.31 -4.09 -27.56
N ASN A 383 0.24 -4.76 -27.95
CA ASN A 383 0.19 -5.70 -29.05
C ASN A 383 -0.58 -5.13 -30.25
N GLY A 384 -0.39 -5.71 -31.45
CA GLY A 384 -1.07 -5.29 -32.67
C GLY A 384 -0.39 -4.13 -33.39
N GLN A 385 -1.04 -3.65 -34.47
CA GLN A 385 -0.50 -2.66 -35.38
C GLN A 385 -1.34 -1.37 -35.37
N GLY A 386 -0.66 -0.23 -35.16
CA GLY A 386 -1.30 1.07 -35.12
C GLY A 386 -0.32 2.17 -34.80
N VAL A 387 -0.84 3.38 -34.61
CA VAL A 387 -0.06 4.55 -34.18
C VAL A 387 -0.52 4.99 -32.82
N ILE A 388 0.33 4.74 -31.80
CA ILE A 388 0.11 5.14 -30.41
C ILE A 388 1.06 6.29 -30.07
N THR A 389 0.56 7.24 -29.31
CA THR A 389 1.36 8.35 -28.75
C THR A 389 0.98 8.57 -27.29
N VAL A 390 1.94 9.06 -26.51
CA VAL A 390 1.74 9.50 -25.11
C VAL A 390 1.95 11.01 -25.07
N GLY A 391 1.15 11.72 -24.27
CA GLY A 391 1.20 13.18 -24.17
C GLY A 391 0.79 13.73 -22.81
N GLY A 392 0.52 15.03 -22.77
CA GLY A 392 0.16 15.71 -21.51
C GLY A 392 1.38 15.90 -20.59
N LEU A 393 1.33 15.37 -19.36
CA LEU A 393 2.42 15.43 -18.37
C LEU A 393 3.55 14.43 -18.63
N ALA A 394 3.45 13.56 -19.66
CA ALA A 394 4.53 12.67 -20.05
C ALA A 394 5.71 13.47 -20.64
N GLN A 395 6.89 13.25 -20.10
CA GLN A 395 8.15 13.90 -20.50
C GLN A 395 9.17 12.86 -20.93
N GLU A 396 10.26 13.29 -21.57
CA GLU A 396 11.39 12.42 -21.98
C GLU A 396 10.92 11.15 -22.71
N ILE A 397 10.02 11.34 -23.69
CA ILE A 397 9.37 10.24 -24.40
C ILE A 397 10.39 9.55 -25.34
N ASP A 398 10.60 8.25 -25.14
CA ASP A 398 11.44 7.37 -25.96
C ASP A 398 10.58 6.27 -26.57
N VAL A 399 10.45 6.29 -27.91
CA VAL A 399 9.57 5.37 -28.66
C VAL A 399 10.42 4.27 -29.28
N LYS A 400 10.10 3.01 -28.96
CA LYS A 400 10.71 1.82 -29.53
C LYS A 400 9.63 0.91 -30.13
N PRO A 401 9.98 -0.05 -30.97
CA PRO A 401 9.00 -1.00 -31.49
C PRO A 401 8.28 -1.77 -30.38
N GLY A 402 6.96 -1.62 -30.26
CA GLY A 402 6.13 -2.29 -29.25
C GLY A 402 6.16 -1.66 -27.85
N GLU A 403 6.97 -0.61 -27.62
CA GLU A 403 7.01 0.04 -26.32
C GLU A 403 7.28 1.56 -26.41
N ILE A 404 6.77 2.29 -25.43
CA ILE A 404 7.02 3.73 -25.25
C ILE A 404 7.43 3.97 -23.79
N TRP A 405 8.57 4.63 -23.59
CA TRP A 405 9.00 5.05 -22.27
C TRP A 405 8.76 6.54 -22.08
N PHE A 406 8.39 6.94 -20.86
CA PHE A 406 8.25 8.34 -20.51
C PHE A 406 8.50 8.55 -19.01
N THR A 407 8.81 9.79 -18.64
CA THR A 407 8.95 10.24 -17.24
C THR A 407 7.69 11.00 -16.84
N TYR A 408 7.21 10.79 -15.62
CA TYR A 408 6.06 11.46 -15.04
C TYR A 408 6.39 12.06 -13.68
N THR A 409 5.86 13.26 -13.43
CA THR A 409 5.88 13.94 -12.13
C THR A 409 4.45 14.34 -11.78
N PRO A 410 3.94 14.03 -10.56
CA PRO A 410 2.61 14.41 -10.12
C PRO A 410 2.40 15.92 -10.14
N GLY A 411 1.19 16.33 -10.49
CA GLY A 411 0.80 17.74 -10.59
C GLY A 411 -0.49 17.92 -11.37
N PRO A 412 -0.96 19.18 -11.51
CA PRO A 412 -2.15 19.48 -12.29
C PRO A 412 -1.98 19.09 -13.76
N GLY A 413 -2.95 18.37 -14.32
CA GLY A 413 -2.95 17.88 -15.68
C GLY A 413 -3.14 16.37 -15.75
N LEU A 414 -2.78 15.74 -16.87
CA LEU A 414 -3.02 14.33 -17.12
C LEU A 414 -1.96 13.74 -18.06
N VAL A 415 -1.89 12.42 -18.12
CA VAL A 415 -1.18 11.69 -19.17
C VAL A 415 -2.21 11.11 -20.13
N GLY A 416 -2.11 11.47 -21.41
CA GLY A 416 -2.97 10.96 -22.49
C GLY A 416 -2.30 9.82 -23.21
N VAL A 417 -3.03 8.72 -23.44
CA VAL A 417 -2.65 7.59 -24.30
C VAL A 417 -3.57 7.65 -25.53
N ALA A 418 -3.03 8.08 -26.66
CA ALA A 418 -3.79 8.33 -27.88
C ALA A 418 -3.49 7.32 -28.97
N ILE A 419 -4.53 6.90 -29.71
CA ILE A 419 -4.44 6.01 -30.88
C ILE A 419 -5.01 6.77 -32.07
N SER A 420 -4.18 7.03 -33.09
CA SER A 420 -4.56 7.76 -34.30
C SER A 420 -4.71 6.87 -35.54
N ALA A 421 -4.22 5.64 -35.48
CA ALA A 421 -4.44 4.64 -36.54
C ALA A 421 -4.45 3.23 -35.96
N VAL A 422 -5.27 2.37 -36.51
CA VAL A 422 -5.42 0.96 -36.14
C VAL A 422 -5.42 0.12 -37.42
N ASP A 423 -4.67 -0.97 -37.45
CA ASP A 423 -4.80 -1.99 -38.51
C ASP A 423 -6.02 -2.88 -38.20
N PRO A 424 -7.07 -2.92 -39.05
CA PRO A 424 -8.26 -3.71 -38.74
C PRO A 424 -8.01 -5.23 -38.69
N THR A 425 -6.89 -5.71 -39.25
CA THR A 425 -6.53 -7.13 -39.28
C THR A 425 -5.74 -7.57 -38.06
N ASP A 426 -5.05 -6.63 -37.39
CA ASP A 426 -4.29 -6.82 -36.16
C ASP A 426 -4.36 -5.56 -35.29
N PRO A 427 -5.55 -5.26 -34.72
CA PRO A 427 -5.76 -3.99 -33.99
C PRO A 427 -4.93 -3.90 -32.74
N VAL A 428 -4.60 -2.64 -32.38
CA VAL A 428 -3.91 -2.32 -31.13
C VAL A 428 -4.74 -2.79 -29.94
N ARG A 429 -4.09 -3.54 -29.03
CA ARG A 429 -4.69 -4.12 -27.83
C ARG A 429 -3.65 -4.36 -26.74
N ASP A 430 -4.12 -4.80 -25.58
CA ASP A 430 -3.28 -5.18 -24.44
C ASP A 430 -2.28 -4.06 -24.07
N ILE A 431 -2.73 -2.81 -24.18
CA ILE A 431 -1.91 -1.68 -23.74
C ILE A 431 -1.80 -1.77 -22.21
N ALA A 432 -0.56 -1.76 -21.72
CA ALA A 432 -0.25 -1.68 -20.31
C ALA A 432 0.71 -0.52 -20.04
N VAL A 433 0.49 0.24 -18.97
CA VAL A 433 1.35 1.33 -18.53
C VAL A 433 1.83 1.04 -17.12
N VAL A 434 3.11 0.73 -16.99
CA VAL A 434 3.71 0.23 -15.75
C VAL A 434 4.90 1.09 -15.34
N LYS A 435 4.95 1.50 -14.05
CA LYS A 435 6.12 2.17 -13.50
C LYS A 435 7.35 1.26 -13.54
N ALA A 436 8.51 1.80 -13.86
CA ALA A 436 9.75 1.01 -14.03
C ALA A 436 10.04 0.10 -12.83
N ASP A 437 9.84 0.60 -11.62
CA ASP A 437 10.07 -0.13 -10.37
C ASP A 437 9.17 -1.37 -10.19
N ASN A 438 8.02 -1.39 -10.86
CA ASN A 438 7.02 -2.45 -10.74
C ASN A 438 7.01 -3.42 -11.93
N ILE A 439 7.94 -3.30 -12.88
CA ILE A 439 7.94 -4.14 -14.10
C ILE A 439 8.12 -5.61 -13.76
N ALA A 440 9.03 -5.95 -12.86
CA ALA A 440 9.26 -7.34 -12.46
C ALA A 440 8.02 -7.96 -11.79
N LEU A 441 7.34 -7.20 -10.94
CA LEU A 441 6.09 -7.60 -10.30
C LEU A 441 4.98 -7.82 -11.35
N TYR A 442 4.82 -6.87 -12.28
CA TYR A 442 3.86 -6.99 -13.37
C TYR A 442 4.12 -8.21 -14.24
N GLN A 443 5.38 -8.48 -14.59
CA GLN A 443 5.79 -9.65 -15.38
C GLN A 443 5.50 -10.95 -14.63
N ALA A 444 5.75 -11.02 -13.32
CA ALA A 444 5.36 -12.15 -12.48
C ALA A 444 3.86 -12.46 -12.55
N GLY A 445 3.03 -11.42 -12.69
CA GLY A 445 1.57 -11.52 -12.72
C GLY A 445 0.87 -10.79 -11.58
N ALA A 446 1.61 -10.08 -10.73
CA ALA A 446 1.03 -9.23 -9.70
C ALA A 446 0.16 -8.12 -10.32
N ILE A 447 -0.98 -7.87 -9.70
CA ILE A 447 -1.98 -6.91 -10.19
C ILE A 447 -1.90 -5.59 -9.42
N PHE A 448 -1.69 -5.66 -8.10
CA PHE A 448 -1.89 -4.52 -7.21
C PHE A 448 -0.60 -3.76 -6.94
N ASN A 449 -0.73 -2.43 -6.88
CA ASN A 449 0.35 -1.52 -6.57
C ASN A 449 0.85 -1.74 -5.12
N PRO A 450 2.13 -2.10 -4.91
CA PRO A 450 2.65 -2.36 -3.57
C PRO A 450 2.49 -1.18 -2.60
N ALA A 451 2.59 0.06 -3.09
CA ALA A 451 2.41 1.25 -2.27
C ALA A 451 0.97 1.39 -1.74
N TRP A 452 -0.03 0.97 -2.53
CA TRP A 452 -1.42 0.93 -2.11
C TRP A 452 -1.72 -0.26 -1.20
N LEU A 453 -1.24 -1.47 -1.54
CA LEU A 453 -1.40 -2.65 -0.69
C LEU A 453 -0.90 -2.39 0.73
N ALA A 454 0.23 -1.71 0.88
CA ALA A 454 0.78 -1.35 2.19
C ALA A 454 -0.18 -0.54 3.08
N GLN A 455 -1.16 0.16 2.49
CA GLN A 455 -2.13 0.97 3.23
C GLN A 455 -3.35 0.19 3.72
N ILE A 456 -3.68 -0.93 3.05
CA ILE A 456 -4.92 -1.68 3.32
C ILE A 456 -4.69 -3.12 3.77
N ARG A 457 -3.46 -3.61 3.78
CA ARG A 457 -3.14 -5.03 3.98
C ARG A 457 -3.53 -5.58 5.37
N ASP A 458 -3.61 -4.75 6.39
CA ASP A 458 -3.87 -5.21 7.76
C ASP A 458 -5.34 -5.05 8.20
N VAL A 459 -6.27 -4.77 7.28
CA VAL A 459 -7.68 -4.62 7.63
C VAL A 459 -8.39 -5.98 7.72
N ARG A 460 -9.47 -6.04 8.52
CA ARG A 460 -10.29 -7.24 8.66
C ARG A 460 -11.11 -7.55 7.42
N SER A 461 -11.66 -6.53 6.79
CA SER A 461 -12.58 -6.66 5.66
C SER A 461 -12.40 -5.53 4.67
N VAL A 462 -12.61 -5.84 3.38
CA VAL A 462 -12.68 -4.85 2.31
C VAL A 462 -14.05 -4.89 1.66
N ARG A 463 -14.73 -3.71 1.60
CA ARG A 463 -16.04 -3.57 0.98
C ARG A 463 -15.90 -3.01 -0.43
N PHE A 464 -16.42 -3.74 -1.42
CA PHE A 464 -16.23 -3.50 -2.85
C PHE A 464 -17.34 -2.67 -3.50
N MET A 465 -18.13 -1.92 -2.75
CA MET A 465 -19.32 -1.22 -3.24
C MET A 465 -19.01 -0.34 -4.47
N ASP A 466 -17.99 0.52 -4.40
CA ASP A 466 -17.60 1.40 -5.49
C ASP A 466 -16.83 0.65 -6.59
N TRP A 467 -16.00 -0.32 -6.22
CA TRP A 467 -15.31 -1.19 -7.20
C TRP A 467 -16.31 -1.97 -8.07
N MET A 468 -17.46 -2.37 -7.52
CA MET A 468 -18.52 -3.03 -8.25
C MET A 468 -19.43 -2.05 -9.02
N GLN A 469 -19.20 -0.73 -8.91
CA GLN A 469 -20.08 0.30 -9.45
C GLN A 469 -21.56 0.00 -9.11
N THR A 470 -21.81 -0.29 -7.83
CA THR A 470 -23.11 -0.82 -7.36
C THR A 470 -24.23 0.18 -7.55
N ASN A 471 -23.95 1.49 -7.32
CA ASN A 471 -24.94 2.55 -7.50
C ASN A 471 -25.31 2.73 -8.98
N GLY A 472 -26.56 2.48 -9.30
CA GLY A 472 -27.04 2.57 -10.67
C GLY A 472 -26.53 1.49 -11.62
N SER A 473 -26.02 0.37 -11.11
CA SER A 473 -25.50 -0.74 -11.91
C SER A 473 -26.50 -1.22 -12.95
N SER A 474 -26.04 -1.40 -14.19
CA SER A 474 -26.80 -1.94 -15.32
C SER A 474 -26.62 -3.45 -15.50
N GLN A 475 -25.84 -4.10 -14.66
CA GLN A 475 -25.55 -5.54 -14.77
C GLN A 475 -26.79 -6.35 -14.41
N THR A 476 -27.21 -7.21 -15.33
CA THR A 476 -28.41 -8.05 -15.20
C THR A 476 -28.05 -9.54 -15.32
N ARG A 477 -27.25 -9.89 -16.30
CA ARG A 477 -26.86 -11.28 -16.62
C ARG A 477 -25.36 -11.48 -16.36
N TRP A 478 -24.96 -12.69 -16.10
CA TRP A 478 -23.57 -13.05 -15.87
C TRP A 478 -22.61 -12.61 -17.00
N SER A 479 -23.11 -12.57 -18.24
CA SER A 479 -22.37 -12.07 -19.40
C SER A 479 -22.06 -10.56 -19.36
N ASP A 480 -22.76 -9.80 -18.52
CA ASP A 480 -22.66 -8.34 -18.47
C ASP A 480 -21.54 -7.88 -17.54
N ARG A 481 -21.03 -8.81 -16.72
CA ARG A 481 -20.00 -8.51 -15.72
C ARG A 481 -18.69 -8.00 -16.33
N PRO A 482 -17.88 -7.22 -15.59
CA PRO A 482 -16.52 -6.91 -15.99
C PRO A 482 -15.65 -8.18 -16.04
N LEU A 483 -14.65 -8.17 -16.90
CA LEU A 483 -13.71 -9.29 -17.09
C LEU A 483 -12.26 -8.83 -16.82
N PRO A 484 -11.37 -9.73 -16.33
CA PRO A 484 -9.96 -9.40 -16.11
C PRO A 484 -9.23 -8.82 -17.33
N GLY A 485 -9.66 -9.20 -18.56
CA GLY A 485 -9.14 -8.70 -19.84
C GLY A 485 -9.68 -7.32 -20.24
N ASP A 486 -10.63 -6.72 -19.52
CA ASP A 486 -11.10 -5.36 -19.82
C ASP A 486 -9.94 -4.36 -19.72
N TYR A 487 -9.84 -3.46 -20.71
CA TYR A 487 -8.73 -2.51 -20.78
C TYR A 487 -8.71 -1.54 -19.58
N THR A 488 -9.88 -1.24 -19.01
CA THR A 488 -10.03 -0.43 -17.79
C THR A 488 -11.20 -0.93 -16.95
N TYR A 489 -11.05 -0.89 -15.65
CA TYR A 489 -12.10 -1.22 -14.69
C TYR A 489 -13.00 -0.01 -14.36
N ALA A 490 -12.60 1.20 -14.76
CA ALA A 490 -13.46 2.40 -14.67
C ALA A 490 -14.71 2.31 -15.56
N ARG A 491 -14.73 1.38 -16.53
CA ARG A 491 -15.84 1.21 -17.48
C ARG A 491 -17.05 0.48 -16.91
N ARG A 492 -16.86 -0.61 -16.20
CA ARG A 492 -17.95 -1.52 -15.72
C ARG A 492 -17.74 -2.02 -14.30
N GLY A 493 -16.73 -1.53 -13.60
CA GLY A 493 -16.28 -2.02 -12.32
C GLY A 493 -15.14 -3.04 -12.41
N VAL A 494 -14.64 -3.43 -11.25
CA VAL A 494 -13.57 -4.41 -11.09
C VAL A 494 -14.13 -5.84 -11.19
N PRO A 495 -13.48 -6.76 -11.93
CA PRO A 495 -13.92 -8.15 -12.00
C PRO A 495 -13.89 -8.86 -10.66
N VAL A 496 -14.84 -9.78 -10.45
CA VAL A 496 -14.90 -10.57 -9.21
C VAL A 496 -13.63 -11.39 -8.99
N GLU A 497 -13.02 -11.88 -10.06
CA GLU A 497 -11.74 -12.60 -10.03
C GLU A 497 -10.62 -11.76 -9.40
N VAL A 498 -10.56 -10.47 -9.73
CA VAL A 498 -9.58 -9.51 -9.21
C VAL A 498 -9.89 -9.14 -7.75
N MET A 499 -11.16 -8.96 -7.40
CA MET A 499 -11.58 -8.68 -6.02
C MET A 499 -11.28 -9.85 -5.07
N VAL A 500 -11.49 -11.08 -5.51
CA VAL A 500 -11.13 -12.29 -4.74
C VAL A 500 -9.61 -12.42 -4.60
N GLN A 501 -8.85 -12.13 -5.67
CA GLN A 501 -7.39 -12.13 -5.60
C GLN A 501 -6.87 -11.12 -4.57
N LEU A 502 -7.43 -9.91 -4.54
CA LEU A 502 -7.07 -8.92 -3.52
C LEU A 502 -7.32 -9.45 -2.10
N ALA A 503 -8.52 -10.01 -1.87
CA ALA A 503 -8.89 -10.55 -0.55
C ALA A 503 -7.93 -11.66 -0.10
N ASN A 504 -7.53 -12.56 -1.02
CA ASN A 504 -6.56 -13.62 -0.76
C ASN A 504 -5.15 -13.08 -0.46
N GLU A 505 -4.69 -12.09 -1.24
CA GLU A 505 -3.35 -11.50 -1.14
C GLU A 505 -3.17 -10.74 0.18
N ILE A 506 -4.19 -9.96 0.61
CA ILE A 506 -4.10 -9.20 1.86
C ILE A 506 -4.69 -9.93 3.08
N GLY A 507 -5.21 -11.15 2.91
CA GLY A 507 -5.80 -11.91 4.01
C GLY A 507 -7.02 -11.24 4.65
N ALA A 508 -7.92 -10.62 3.87
CA ALA A 508 -9.08 -9.87 4.38
C ALA A 508 -10.41 -10.46 3.91
N ASP A 509 -11.43 -10.40 4.77
CA ASP A 509 -12.78 -10.85 4.43
C ASP A 509 -13.43 -9.94 3.37
N PRO A 510 -13.80 -10.41 2.16
CA PRO A 510 -14.44 -9.58 1.13
C PRO A 510 -15.91 -9.32 1.45
N TRP A 511 -16.40 -8.10 1.17
CA TRP A 511 -17.78 -7.69 1.26
C TRP A 511 -18.27 -7.24 -0.11
N PHE A 512 -19.15 -8.05 -0.73
CA PHE A 512 -19.71 -7.82 -2.05
C PHE A 512 -21.10 -7.22 -2.00
N ASN A 513 -21.39 -6.31 -2.94
CA ASN A 513 -22.68 -5.64 -3.10
C ASN A 513 -23.34 -6.11 -4.41
N MET A 514 -24.31 -7.03 -4.34
CA MET A 514 -24.94 -7.59 -5.53
C MET A 514 -25.74 -6.54 -6.31
N PRO A 515 -25.52 -6.40 -7.64
CA PRO A 515 -26.26 -5.44 -8.45
C PRO A 515 -27.77 -5.62 -8.33
N HIS A 516 -28.51 -4.52 -8.21
CA HIS A 516 -29.96 -4.57 -7.96
C HIS A 516 -30.76 -5.26 -9.06
N GLN A 517 -30.27 -5.23 -10.31
CA GLN A 517 -30.92 -5.87 -11.46
C GLN A 517 -30.43 -7.29 -11.76
N ALA A 518 -29.42 -7.76 -11.04
CA ALA A 518 -28.84 -9.09 -11.26
C ALA A 518 -29.90 -10.19 -11.12
N ASP A 519 -29.96 -11.06 -12.13
CA ASP A 519 -30.81 -12.25 -12.09
C ASP A 519 -30.23 -13.34 -11.15
N ASP A 520 -31.04 -14.36 -10.85
CA ASP A 520 -30.63 -15.45 -9.95
C ASP A 520 -29.44 -16.25 -10.50
N ALA A 521 -29.29 -16.34 -11.82
CA ALA A 521 -28.17 -17.02 -12.47
C ALA A 521 -26.89 -16.21 -12.31
N TYR A 522 -26.95 -14.88 -12.43
CA TYR A 522 -25.83 -14.00 -12.11
C TYR A 522 -25.36 -14.18 -10.67
N VAL A 523 -26.30 -14.07 -9.70
CA VAL A 523 -26.00 -14.19 -8.27
C VAL A 523 -25.40 -15.55 -7.94
N SER A 524 -25.94 -16.63 -8.51
CA SER A 524 -25.42 -17.98 -8.29
C SER A 524 -24.02 -18.17 -8.87
N ALA A 525 -23.75 -17.67 -10.09
CA ALA A 525 -22.45 -17.79 -10.73
C ALA A 525 -21.40 -16.95 -9.98
N PHE A 526 -21.76 -15.75 -9.53
CA PHE A 526 -20.87 -14.91 -8.72
C PHE A 526 -20.51 -15.58 -7.40
N ALA A 527 -21.52 -16.07 -6.66
CA ALA A 527 -21.32 -16.77 -5.39
C ALA A 527 -20.44 -18.03 -5.56
N THR A 528 -20.67 -18.81 -6.63
CA THR A 528 -19.89 -20.02 -6.92
C THR A 528 -18.42 -19.68 -7.20
N LEU A 529 -18.16 -18.64 -8.01
CA LEU A 529 -16.78 -18.21 -8.27
C LEU A 529 -16.07 -17.79 -6.99
N VAL A 530 -16.73 -16.99 -6.14
CA VAL A 530 -16.16 -16.55 -4.85
C VAL A 530 -15.91 -17.76 -3.94
N HIS A 531 -16.89 -18.65 -3.78
CA HIS A 531 -16.77 -19.85 -2.94
C HIS A 531 -15.56 -20.71 -3.34
N ASP A 532 -15.38 -20.93 -4.65
CA ASP A 532 -14.38 -21.84 -5.21
C ASP A 532 -12.96 -21.22 -5.24
N SER A 533 -12.85 -19.87 -5.19
CA SER A 533 -11.58 -19.17 -5.38
C SER A 533 -11.07 -18.41 -4.14
N LEU A 534 -11.96 -18.13 -3.17
CA LEU A 534 -11.58 -17.43 -1.94
C LEU A 534 -10.88 -18.39 -0.97
N ASP A 535 -9.76 -17.92 -0.40
CA ASP A 535 -9.05 -18.65 0.65
C ASP A 535 -10.02 -19.18 1.72
N PRO A 536 -10.00 -20.49 2.04
CA PRO A 536 -10.92 -21.10 2.98
C PRO A 536 -10.84 -20.55 4.41
N ARG A 537 -9.79 -19.82 4.77
CA ARG A 537 -9.66 -19.13 6.06
C ARG A 537 -10.60 -17.93 6.18
N LEU A 538 -10.95 -17.30 5.05
CA LEU A 538 -11.68 -16.04 4.97
C LEU A 538 -13.20 -16.26 4.92
N LYS A 539 -13.95 -15.25 5.37
CA LYS A 539 -15.41 -15.17 5.28
C LYS A 539 -15.82 -14.21 4.18
N THR A 540 -16.95 -14.52 3.55
CA THR A 540 -17.58 -13.64 2.57
C THR A 540 -18.75 -12.90 3.22
N TYR A 541 -18.78 -11.57 3.10
CA TYR A 541 -19.94 -10.74 3.37
C TYR A 541 -20.68 -10.48 2.07
N VAL A 542 -22.01 -10.62 2.07
CA VAL A 542 -22.86 -10.33 0.91
C VAL A 542 -24.03 -9.43 1.29
N GLU A 543 -24.21 -8.38 0.53
CA GLU A 543 -25.27 -7.37 0.64
C GLU A 543 -25.98 -7.23 -0.69
N TYR A 544 -27.29 -6.98 -0.67
CA TYR A 544 -28.06 -6.69 -1.88
C TYR A 544 -28.03 -5.19 -2.16
N SER A 545 -27.38 -4.80 -3.26
CA SER A 545 -27.24 -3.44 -3.73
C SER A 545 -26.50 -2.51 -2.72
N ASN A 546 -26.76 -1.24 -2.79
CA ASN A 546 -26.29 -0.22 -1.85
C ASN A 546 -27.38 0.84 -1.69
N GLU A 547 -27.64 1.28 -0.46
CA GLU A 547 -28.53 2.40 -0.10
C GLU A 547 -29.83 2.47 -0.94
N VAL A 548 -30.53 1.36 -1.03
CA VAL A 548 -31.78 1.26 -1.82
C VAL A 548 -32.92 2.16 -1.29
N TRP A 549 -32.70 2.86 -0.20
CA TRP A 549 -33.57 3.90 0.36
C TRP A 549 -33.19 5.31 -0.07
N ASN A 550 -32.07 5.50 -0.72
CA ASN A 550 -31.58 6.81 -1.12
C ASN A 550 -32.10 7.16 -2.53
N PHE A 551 -33.09 8.07 -2.59
CA PHE A 551 -33.75 8.46 -3.83
C PHE A 551 -32.85 9.24 -4.83
N ILE A 552 -31.60 9.50 -4.48
CA ILE A 552 -30.59 10.01 -5.42
C ILE A 552 -30.15 8.90 -6.39
N PHE A 553 -30.24 7.64 -5.97
CA PHE A 553 -29.76 6.50 -6.74
C PHE A 553 -30.87 5.82 -7.57
N PRO A 554 -30.57 5.39 -8.81
CA PRO A 554 -31.52 4.72 -9.68
C PRO A 554 -32.12 3.42 -9.10
N GLN A 555 -31.36 2.67 -8.30
CA GLN A 555 -31.83 1.42 -7.68
C GLN A 555 -33.05 1.62 -6.76
N THR A 556 -33.19 2.77 -6.13
CA THR A 556 -34.37 3.06 -5.31
C THR A 556 -35.62 3.22 -6.16
N LEU A 557 -35.54 3.98 -7.26
CA LEU A 557 -36.64 4.15 -8.19
C LEU A 557 -37.04 2.84 -8.86
N TRP A 558 -36.04 2.04 -9.22
CA TRP A 558 -36.26 0.69 -9.76
C TRP A 558 -37.00 -0.20 -8.76
N ALA A 559 -36.63 -0.18 -7.47
CA ALA A 559 -37.32 -0.94 -6.43
C ALA A 559 -38.80 -0.50 -6.26
N VAL A 560 -39.08 0.80 -6.35
CA VAL A 560 -40.44 1.34 -6.35
C VAL A 560 -41.26 0.79 -7.53
N GLU A 561 -40.68 0.78 -8.72
CA GLU A 561 -41.33 0.24 -9.93
C GLU A 561 -41.59 -1.26 -9.81
N GLN A 562 -40.66 -2.05 -9.27
CA GLN A 562 -40.82 -3.48 -9.06
C GLN A 562 -41.94 -3.78 -8.03
N ALA A 563 -41.96 -3.06 -6.91
CA ALA A 563 -42.99 -3.20 -5.91
C ALA A 563 -44.38 -2.90 -6.49
N ARG A 564 -44.52 -1.83 -7.28
CA ARG A 564 -45.72 -1.45 -7.98
C ARG A 564 -46.18 -2.54 -8.99
N ALA A 565 -45.25 -3.05 -9.75
CA ALA A 565 -45.51 -4.12 -10.71
C ALA A 565 -46.00 -5.41 -10.04
N LEU A 566 -45.47 -5.73 -8.85
CA LEU A 566 -45.76 -6.94 -8.13
C LEU A 566 -47.08 -6.85 -7.33
N TRP A 567 -47.33 -5.72 -6.64
CA TRP A 567 -48.41 -5.58 -5.69
C TRP A 567 -49.45 -4.50 -6.02
N GLY A 568 -49.23 -3.72 -7.10
CA GLY A 568 -50.08 -2.63 -7.55
C GLY A 568 -49.93 -1.33 -6.74
N ASP A 569 -50.56 -0.25 -7.23
CA ASP A 569 -50.46 1.09 -6.62
C ASP A 569 -51.10 1.21 -5.23
N ALA A 570 -51.97 0.28 -4.85
CA ALA A 570 -52.65 0.27 -3.57
C ALA A 570 -51.87 -0.45 -2.44
N ALA A 571 -50.67 -0.90 -2.70
CA ALA A 571 -49.86 -1.71 -1.75
C ALA A 571 -49.33 -0.92 -0.54
N GLY A 572 -49.40 0.42 -0.56
CA GLY A 572 -48.93 1.31 0.51
C GLY A 572 -47.55 1.92 0.21
N ASP A 573 -47.22 2.98 0.97
CA ASP A 573 -46.05 3.81 0.73
C ASP A 573 -44.73 3.11 1.05
N ASP A 574 -44.77 2.00 1.82
CA ASP A 574 -43.61 1.19 2.24
C ASP A 574 -43.40 -0.09 1.41
N ALA A 575 -44.25 -0.33 0.40
CA ALA A 575 -44.20 -1.52 -0.44
C ALA A 575 -42.84 -1.75 -1.10
N TRP A 576 -42.17 -0.68 -1.50
CA TRP A 576 -40.87 -0.75 -2.10
C TRP A 576 -39.78 -1.29 -1.13
N MET A 577 -39.82 -0.92 0.16
CA MET A 577 -38.90 -1.50 1.15
C MET A 577 -39.23 -2.96 1.45
N GLN A 578 -40.50 -3.35 1.39
CA GLN A 578 -40.92 -4.76 1.50
C GLN A 578 -40.38 -5.57 0.30
N PHE A 579 -40.43 -5.00 -0.91
CA PHE A 579 -39.80 -5.60 -2.11
C PHE A 579 -38.30 -5.75 -1.94
N VAL A 580 -37.61 -4.72 -1.46
CA VAL A 580 -36.16 -4.76 -1.19
C VAL A 580 -35.81 -5.86 -0.20
N GLY A 581 -36.54 -5.95 0.93
CA GLY A 581 -36.34 -7.03 1.90
C GLY A 581 -36.55 -8.43 1.33
N MET A 582 -37.62 -8.61 0.52
CA MET A 582 -37.89 -9.86 -0.17
C MET A 582 -36.77 -10.24 -1.16
N ARG A 583 -36.35 -9.31 -2.01
CA ARG A 583 -35.29 -9.57 -3.01
C ARG A 583 -33.95 -9.82 -2.37
N ALA A 584 -33.59 -9.04 -1.36
CA ALA A 584 -32.39 -9.24 -0.57
C ALA A 584 -32.34 -10.64 0.08
N ALA A 585 -33.49 -11.11 0.64
CA ALA A 585 -33.58 -12.45 1.18
C ALA A 585 -33.44 -13.56 0.11
N GLN A 586 -33.96 -13.36 -1.12
CA GLN A 586 -33.76 -14.30 -2.23
C GLN A 586 -32.26 -14.39 -2.59
N VAL A 587 -31.58 -13.25 -2.73
CA VAL A 587 -30.13 -13.17 -2.98
C VAL A 587 -29.35 -13.89 -1.87
N ALA A 588 -29.63 -13.58 -0.61
CA ALA A 588 -29.00 -14.20 0.54
C ALA A 588 -29.18 -15.74 0.57
N ASN A 589 -30.37 -16.23 0.18
CA ASN A 589 -30.64 -17.66 0.13
C ASN A 589 -29.92 -18.37 -1.03
N ILE A 590 -29.71 -17.71 -2.18
CA ILE A 590 -28.89 -18.26 -3.27
C ILE A 590 -27.45 -18.44 -2.78
N TRP A 591 -26.85 -17.43 -2.14
CA TRP A 591 -25.53 -17.53 -1.53
C TRP A 591 -25.44 -18.63 -0.49
N ALA A 592 -26.45 -18.75 0.41
CA ALA A 592 -26.51 -19.82 1.40
C ALA A 592 -26.59 -21.21 0.75
N GLY A 593 -27.22 -21.32 -0.41
CA GLY A 593 -27.27 -22.58 -1.18
C GLY A 593 -25.90 -22.97 -1.71
N VAL A 594 -25.11 -22.01 -2.21
CA VAL A 594 -23.73 -22.23 -2.69
C VAL A 594 -22.80 -22.59 -1.54
N TYR A 595 -22.91 -21.92 -0.38
CA TYR A 595 -22.09 -22.14 0.82
C TYR A 595 -22.64 -23.25 1.75
N ALA A 596 -23.48 -24.16 1.24
CA ALA A 596 -24.15 -25.18 2.08
C ALA A 596 -23.16 -26.13 2.78
N ASP A 597 -21.97 -26.35 2.21
CA ASP A 597 -20.88 -27.15 2.77
C ASP A 597 -19.98 -26.39 3.75
N SER A 598 -20.00 -25.05 3.70
CA SER A 598 -19.16 -24.15 4.48
C SER A 598 -19.93 -22.93 5.03
N PRO A 599 -21.09 -23.12 5.70
CA PRO A 599 -21.98 -22.01 6.07
C PRO A 599 -21.34 -20.98 7.01
N ASP A 600 -20.35 -21.38 7.80
CA ASP A 600 -19.63 -20.49 8.73
C ASP A 600 -18.73 -19.46 8.00
N ARG A 601 -18.49 -19.66 6.70
CA ARG A 601 -17.73 -18.75 5.83
C ARG A 601 -18.59 -17.68 5.18
N LEU A 602 -19.89 -17.66 5.38
CA LEU A 602 -20.83 -16.71 4.79
C LEU A 602 -21.44 -15.80 5.86
N VAL A 603 -21.48 -14.51 5.61
CA VAL A 603 -22.21 -13.51 6.41
C VAL A 603 -23.16 -12.76 5.49
N ARG A 604 -24.46 -12.99 5.67
CA ARG A 604 -25.51 -12.35 4.87
C ARG A 604 -25.96 -11.08 5.56
N VAL A 605 -25.87 -9.96 4.87
CA VAL A 605 -26.06 -8.61 5.41
C VAL A 605 -27.33 -7.98 4.83
N ILE A 606 -28.14 -7.38 5.71
CA ILE A 606 -29.24 -6.50 5.32
C ILE A 606 -29.04 -5.13 5.92
N ALA A 607 -29.08 -4.08 5.10
CA ALA A 607 -28.78 -2.70 5.49
C ALA A 607 -30.02 -1.81 5.45
N THR A 608 -30.05 -0.77 6.28
CA THR A 608 -31.11 0.25 6.34
C THR A 608 -30.56 1.67 6.50
N HIS A 609 -31.41 2.67 6.23
CA HIS A 609 -31.11 4.07 6.50
C HIS A 609 -31.02 4.35 8.00
N THR A 610 -29.87 4.74 8.48
CA THR A 610 -29.56 4.97 9.90
C THR A 610 -30.43 6.07 10.54
N GLY A 611 -30.62 7.17 9.82
CA GLY A 611 -31.38 8.33 10.30
C GLY A 611 -32.90 8.27 10.06
N TRP A 612 -33.44 7.10 9.68
CA TRP A 612 -34.88 6.92 9.44
C TRP A 612 -35.44 5.77 10.26
N PRO A 613 -35.57 5.93 11.59
CA PRO A 613 -36.13 4.92 12.46
C PRO A 613 -37.53 4.47 12.01
N GLY A 614 -37.74 3.13 11.95
CA GLY A 614 -38.96 2.51 11.46
C GLY A 614 -38.92 2.04 10.02
N LEU A 615 -37.99 2.50 9.20
CA LEU A 615 -37.82 2.01 7.83
C LEU A 615 -37.36 0.56 7.76
N GLU A 616 -36.66 0.09 8.78
CA GLU A 616 -36.27 -1.32 8.93
C GLU A 616 -37.47 -2.28 9.13
N VAL A 617 -38.62 -1.78 9.60
CA VAL A 617 -39.78 -2.63 9.87
C VAL A 617 -40.35 -3.29 8.60
N PRO A 618 -40.70 -2.55 7.53
CA PRO A 618 -41.11 -3.17 6.27
C PRO A 618 -39.94 -3.95 5.59
N LEU A 619 -38.71 -3.54 5.75
CA LEU A 619 -37.55 -4.25 5.21
C LEU A 619 -37.41 -5.66 5.83
N LEU A 620 -37.42 -5.76 7.15
CA LEU A 620 -37.14 -7.00 7.89
C LEU A 620 -38.33 -7.96 7.91
N ASN A 621 -39.55 -7.43 7.87
CA ASN A 621 -40.75 -8.26 8.04
C ASN A 621 -41.52 -8.49 6.73
N ALA A 622 -41.51 -7.57 5.78
CA ALA A 622 -42.12 -7.62 4.46
C ALA A 622 -43.51 -8.32 4.43
N PRO A 623 -44.54 -7.80 5.13
CA PRO A 623 -45.81 -8.50 5.27
C PRO A 623 -46.51 -8.79 3.93
N LEU A 624 -46.34 -7.98 2.89
CA LEU A 624 -46.87 -8.26 1.54
C LEU A 624 -46.19 -9.49 0.93
N ALA A 625 -44.89 -9.62 1.06
CA ALA A 625 -44.15 -10.79 0.59
C ALA A 625 -44.51 -12.04 1.39
N VAL A 626 -44.68 -11.91 2.70
CA VAL A 626 -45.13 -13.00 3.60
C VAL A 626 -46.53 -13.46 3.24
N ALA A 627 -47.44 -12.54 2.95
CA ALA A 627 -48.80 -12.89 2.48
C ALA A 627 -48.77 -13.65 1.13
N GLY A 628 -47.73 -13.39 0.31
CA GLY A 628 -47.46 -14.13 -0.93
C GLY A 628 -46.75 -15.48 -0.72
N GLY A 629 -46.45 -15.89 0.51
CA GLY A 629 -45.84 -17.18 0.84
C GLY A 629 -44.35 -17.14 1.13
N SER A 630 -43.70 -15.97 1.13
CA SER A 630 -42.29 -15.80 1.53
C SER A 630 -42.15 -15.94 3.05
N ARG A 631 -40.93 -16.26 3.51
CA ARG A 631 -40.61 -16.09 4.94
C ARG A 631 -40.29 -14.60 5.21
N PRO A 632 -40.44 -14.13 6.47
CA PRO A 632 -39.94 -12.80 6.81
C PRO A 632 -38.48 -12.66 6.48
N PRO A 633 -38.04 -11.58 5.79
CA PRO A 633 -36.69 -11.41 5.29
C PRO A 633 -35.58 -11.57 6.35
N TYR A 634 -35.78 -11.05 7.58
CA TYR A 634 -34.79 -11.13 8.65
C TYR A 634 -34.28 -12.55 8.93
N GLN A 635 -35.07 -13.61 8.63
CA GLN A 635 -34.68 -15.01 8.84
C GLN A 635 -33.61 -15.50 7.84
N SER A 636 -33.28 -14.70 6.82
CA SER A 636 -32.31 -15.02 5.79
C SER A 636 -30.97 -14.36 6.03
N PHE A 637 -30.80 -13.61 7.11
CA PHE A 637 -29.60 -12.80 7.36
C PHE A 637 -28.89 -13.16 8.68
N ASP A 638 -27.60 -12.82 8.74
CA ASP A 638 -26.72 -13.00 9.89
C ASP A 638 -26.37 -11.65 10.54
N ALA A 639 -26.43 -10.58 9.75
CA ALA A 639 -26.09 -9.24 10.18
C ALA A 639 -27.08 -8.18 9.68
N TYR A 640 -27.27 -7.16 10.51
CA TYR A 640 -28.05 -5.96 10.24
C TYR A 640 -27.08 -4.77 10.20
N ALA A 641 -27.09 -4.01 9.12
CA ALA A 641 -26.10 -2.98 8.85
C ALA A 641 -26.71 -1.58 8.86
N ILE A 642 -25.93 -0.63 9.41
CA ILE A 642 -26.23 0.81 9.40
C ILE A 642 -25.00 1.61 8.98
N ALA A 643 -25.16 2.93 8.71
CA ALA A 643 -24.07 3.87 8.53
C ALA A 643 -23.83 4.70 9.79
N ALA A 644 -22.62 5.29 9.91
CA ALA A 644 -22.31 6.20 11.01
C ALA A 644 -21.57 7.45 10.50
N TYR A 645 -22.30 8.34 9.85
CA TYR A 645 -21.77 9.63 9.45
C TYR A 645 -22.09 10.71 10.50
N PHE A 646 -21.10 11.54 10.83
CA PHE A 646 -21.22 12.62 11.79
C PHE A 646 -20.67 13.95 11.24
N GLY A 647 -21.08 15.08 11.84
CA GLY A 647 -20.57 16.41 11.52
C GLY A 647 -21.25 17.11 10.34
N TYR A 648 -22.30 16.52 9.77
CA TYR A 648 -23.02 17.07 8.62
C TYR A 648 -23.66 18.45 8.90
N ASP A 649 -23.99 18.74 10.14
CA ASP A 649 -24.60 20.01 10.57
C ASP A 649 -23.68 21.22 10.37
N LEU A 650 -22.36 21.07 10.48
CA LEU A 650 -21.39 22.16 10.32
C LEU A 650 -21.45 22.83 8.95
N GLY A 651 -21.80 22.07 7.90
CA GLY A 651 -21.89 22.55 6.53
C GLY A 651 -23.21 23.23 6.16
N SER A 652 -24.15 23.30 7.10
CA SER A 652 -25.49 23.87 6.85
C SER A 652 -25.48 25.39 6.70
N ASP A 653 -26.53 25.95 6.05
CA ASP A 653 -26.73 27.40 5.94
C ASP A 653 -26.83 28.08 7.31
N GLU A 654 -27.38 27.37 8.30
CA GLU A 654 -27.55 27.86 9.68
C GLU A 654 -26.21 28.01 10.40
N MET A 655 -25.29 27.09 10.17
CA MET A 655 -23.99 27.11 10.85
C MET A 655 -22.93 27.94 10.13
N ALA A 656 -23.10 28.24 8.87
CA ALA A 656 -22.08 28.88 8.03
C ALA A 656 -21.48 30.17 8.62
N ALA A 657 -22.31 31.05 9.19
CA ALA A 657 -21.83 32.29 9.84
C ALA A 657 -21.03 32.01 11.11
N THR A 658 -21.45 31.01 11.90
CA THR A 658 -20.77 30.58 13.13
C THR A 658 -19.40 29.98 12.81
N VAL A 659 -19.35 29.10 11.83
CA VAL A 659 -18.07 28.45 11.40
C VAL A 659 -17.09 29.50 10.87
N ARG A 660 -17.54 30.45 10.06
CA ARG A 660 -16.69 31.59 9.60
C ARG A 660 -16.17 32.42 10.78
N GLY A 661 -17.01 32.58 11.84
CA GLY A 661 -16.58 33.24 13.07
C GLY A 661 -15.45 32.45 13.80
N TRP A 662 -15.50 31.12 13.79
CA TRP A 662 -14.43 30.30 14.37
C TRP A 662 -13.14 30.36 13.53
N ILE A 663 -13.25 30.33 12.19
CA ILE A 663 -12.12 30.45 11.25
C ILE A 663 -11.32 31.74 11.50
N ALA A 664 -11.99 32.84 11.87
CA ALA A 664 -11.34 34.10 12.19
C ALA A 664 -10.61 34.10 13.56
N GLY A 665 -10.79 33.05 14.38
CA GLY A 665 -10.23 32.93 15.73
C GLY A 665 -9.15 31.84 15.81
N PRO A 666 -8.43 31.74 16.95
CA PRO A 666 -7.31 30.80 17.10
C PRO A 666 -7.72 29.34 17.39
N ASN A 667 -8.99 29.06 17.69
CA ASN A 667 -9.45 27.77 18.20
C ASN A 667 -10.53 27.15 17.28
N ALA A 668 -10.47 27.36 16.01
CA ALA A 668 -11.50 26.92 15.04
C ALA A 668 -11.73 25.40 15.08
N ASN A 669 -10.66 24.59 15.08
CA ASN A 669 -10.77 23.13 15.13
C ASN A 669 -11.41 22.64 16.43
N ALA A 670 -11.03 23.22 17.58
CA ALA A 670 -11.60 22.85 18.87
C ALA A 670 -13.10 23.19 18.94
N ALA A 671 -13.50 24.38 18.46
CA ALA A 671 -14.90 24.78 18.43
C ALA A 671 -15.74 23.88 17.51
N ALA A 672 -15.22 23.51 16.35
CA ALA A 672 -15.88 22.57 15.43
C ALA A 672 -16.02 21.17 16.07
N ALA A 673 -14.97 20.65 16.71
CA ALA A 673 -15.00 19.37 17.41
C ALA A 673 -16.02 19.38 18.58
N ASP A 674 -16.07 20.45 19.37
CA ASP A 674 -17.02 20.57 20.47
C ASP A 674 -18.47 20.62 19.97
N GLN A 675 -18.73 21.30 18.86
CA GLN A 675 -20.04 21.33 18.22
C GLN A 675 -20.48 19.93 17.77
N ILE A 676 -19.61 19.20 17.07
CA ILE A 676 -19.88 17.83 16.62
C ILE A 676 -20.13 16.90 17.81
N ARG A 677 -19.28 17.01 18.84
CA ARG A 677 -19.40 16.19 20.05
C ARG A 677 -20.72 16.41 20.78
N ALA A 678 -21.19 17.68 20.88
CA ALA A 678 -22.45 18.01 21.52
C ALA A 678 -23.68 17.81 20.62
N GLY A 679 -23.48 17.64 19.32
CA GLY A 679 -24.52 17.46 18.28
C GLY A 679 -24.56 16.05 17.73
N SER A 680 -24.19 15.92 16.44
CA SER A 680 -24.36 14.70 15.65
C SER A 680 -23.66 13.47 16.24
N LEU A 681 -22.47 13.61 16.86
CA LEU A 681 -21.79 12.49 17.50
C LEU A 681 -22.56 12.01 18.76
N GLN A 682 -23.00 12.96 19.62
CA GLN A 682 -23.81 12.60 20.79
C GLN A 682 -25.10 11.89 20.36
N GLU A 683 -25.78 12.36 19.33
CA GLU A 683 -26.99 11.72 18.79
C GLU A 683 -26.73 10.28 18.35
N LEU A 684 -25.64 10.04 17.61
CA LEU A 684 -25.25 8.69 17.22
C LEU A 684 -25.07 7.79 18.46
N LEU A 685 -24.27 8.25 19.42
CA LEU A 685 -23.86 7.44 20.58
C LEU A 685 -25.00 7.18 21.58
N THR A 686 -25.90 8.15 21.79
CA THR A 686 -26.91 8.05 22.86
C THR A 686 -28.31 7.67 22.37
N THR A 687 -28.57 7.80 21.07
CA THR A 687 -29.92 7.57 20.50
C THR A 687 -29.86 6.56 19.36
N THR A 688 -29.08 6.82 18.33
CA THR A 688 -29.13 6.06 17.07
C THR A 688 -28.54 4.66 17.22
N PHE A 689 -27.33 4.53 17.76
CA PHE A 689 -26.71 3.22 17.97
C PHE A 689 -27.49 2.35 18.95
N PRO A 690 -27.95 2.83 20.13
CA PRO A 690 -28.82 2.05 21.01
C PRO A 690 -30.13 1.60 20.35
N TYR A 691 -30.77 2.44 19.53
CA TYR A 691 -31.97 2.07 18.79
C TYR A 691 -31.70 0.89 17.84
N HIS A 692 -30.71 1.01 16.97
CA HIS A 692 -30.40 -0.04 16.00
C HIS A 692 -29.82 -1.30 16.64
N ALA A 693 -29.11 -1.18 17.75
CA ALA A 693 -28.67 -2.33 18.55
C ALA A 693 -29.88 -3.11 19.10
N ALA A 694 -30.91 -2.41 19.57
CA ALA A 694 -32.15 -3.06 20.01
C ALA A 694 -32.90 -3.75 18.85
N VAL A 695 -32.95 -3.16 17.66
CA VAL A 695 -33.51 -3.78 16.46
C VAL A 695 -32.75 -5.05 16.08
N ALA A 696 -31.42 -4.99 16.00
CA ALA A 696 -30.57 -6.14 15.71
C ALA A 696 -30.77 -7.27 16.72
N ALA A 697 -30.77 -6.96 18.03
CA ALA A 697 -30.98 -7.92 19.10
C ALA A 697 -32.38 -8.56 19.04
N ALA A 698 -33.44 -7.80 18.73
CA ALA A 698 -34.82 -8.31 18.61
C ALA A 698 -34.94 -9.34 17.48
N HIS A 699 -34.12 -9.24 16.44
CA HIS A 699 -34.11 -10.16 15.30
C HIS A 699 -32.96 -11.19 15.36
N GLN A 700 -32.19 -11.20 16.45
CA GLN A 700 -30.99 -12.07 16.64
C GLN A 700 -29.93 -11.90 15.55
N LEU A 701 -29.76 -10.68 15.04
CA LEU A 701 -28.78 -10.29 14.04
C LEU A 701 -27.57 -9.60 14.71
N LYS A 702 -26.38 -9.76 14.16
CA LYS A 702 -25.20 -8.96 14.53
C LYS A 702 -25.38 -7.54 13.99
N LEU A 703 -25.02 -6.54 14.79
CA LEU A 703 -24.99 -5.16 14.33
C LEU A 703 -23.62 -4.88 13.69
N VAL A 704 -23.61 -4.52 12.39
CA VAL A 704 -22.42 -4.16 11.62
C VAL A 704 -22.56 -2.78 11.01
N MET A 705 -21.44 -2.16 10.65
CA MET A 705 -21.39 -0.88 9.96
C MET A 705 -21.01 -1.09 8.50
N TYR A 706 -21.86 -0.68 7.56
CA TYR A 706 -21.51 -0.77 6.13
C TYR A 706 -20.63 0.40 5.67
N GLU A 707 -20.81 1.59 6.25
CA GLU A 707 -20.03 2.81 6.01
C GLU A 707 -20.03 3.70 7.24
N GLY A 708 -18.91 4.35 7.54
CA GLY A 708 -18.87 5.29 8.65
C GLY A 708 -17.68 6.23 8.59
N GLY A 709 -17.89 7.42 9.15
CA GLY A 709 -16.86 8.44 9.26
C GLY A 709 -17.40 9.87 9.25
N THR A 710 -16.54 10.80 8.94
CA THR A 710 -16.87 12.22 8.86
C THR A 710 -17.76 12.53 7.66
N HIS A 711 -18.76 13.41 7.86
CA HIS A 711 -19.53 14.08 6.81
C HIS A 711 -19.39 15.60 6.93
N VAL A 712 -18.22 16.09 7.30
CA VAL A 712 -17.94 17.52 7.43
C VAL A 712 -17.61 18.08 6.05
N THR A 713 -18.63 18.65 5.40
CA THR A 713 -18.56 19.29 4.09
C THR A 713 -19.64 20.36 3.97
N GLY A 714 -19.52 21.28 3.02
CA GLY A 714 -20.57 22.27 2.73
C GLY A 714 -21.84 21.62 2.21
N LEU A 715 -23.01 22.04 2.69
CA LEU A 715 -24.32 21.59 2.23
C LEU A 715 -25.04 22.68 1.45
N GLY A 716 -25.91 22.30 0.51
CA GLY A 716 -26.70 23.23 -0.27
C GLY A 716 -25.85 24.32 -0.96
N ASN A 717 -26.07 25.59 -0.61
CA ASN A 717 -25.30 26.70 -1.17
C ASN A 717 -23.86 26.79 -0.66
N GLN A 718 -23.57 26.23 0.53
CA GLN A 718 -22.26 26.28 1.17
C GLN A 718 -21.24 25.35 0.51
N VAL A 719 -21.66 24.42 -0.31
CA VAL A 719 -20.80 23.53 -1.13
C VAL A 719 -19.83 24.31 -2.05
N ASN A 720 -20.18 25.54 -2.42
CA ASN A 720 -19.36 26.39 -3.28
C ASN A 720 -18.65 27.53 -2.51
N ASP A 721 -18.58 27.44 -1.18
CA ASP A 721 -17.81 28.37 -0.35
C ASP A 721 -16.38 27.86 -0.17
N ASP A 722 -15.43 28.48 -0.85
CA ASP A 722 -14.01 28.08 -0.82
C ASP A 722 -13.40 28.21 0.59
N THR A 723 -13.86 29.18 1.40
CA THR A 723 -13.36 29.37 2.77
C THR A 723 -13.79 28.23 3.68
N LEU A 724 -15.06 27.84 3.60
CA LEU A 724 -15.58 26.69 4.34
C LEU A 724 -14.94 25.40 3.86
N THR A 725 -14.82 25.21 2.54
CA THR A 725 -14.19 24.02 1.94
C THR A 725 -12.75 23.86 2.43
N ALA A 726 -11.94 24.93 2.41
CA ALA A 726 -10.56 24.89 2.87
C ALA A 726 -10.48 24.54 4.36
N PHE A 727 -11.33 25.12 5.20
CA PHE A 727 -11.39 24.82 6.62
C PHE A 727 -11.83 23.38 6.87
N PHE A 728 -12.90 22.91 6.25
CA PHE A 728 -13.41 21.54 6.41
C PHE A 728 -12.39 20.51 5.96
N THR A 729 -11.69 20.76 4.85
CA THR A 729 -10.60 19.89 4.40
C THR A 729 -9.50 19.79 5.46
N ALA A 730 -9.01 20.92 5.98
CA ALA A 730 -7.97 20.92 7.01
C ALA A 730 -8.44 20.25 8.31
N PHE A 731 -9.67 20.54 8.75
CA PHE A 731 -10.25 19.98 9.98
C PHE A 731 -10.42 18.45 9.90
N ASN A 732 -10.84 17.92 8.74
CA ASN A 732 -11.05 16.50 8.54
C ASN A 732 -9.78 15.63 8.73
N TYR A 733 -8.59 16.22 8.67
CA TYR A 733 -7.31 15.54 8.87
C TYR A 733 -6.56 16.01 10.13
N SER A 734 -7.24 16.75 11.01
CA SER A 734 -6.68 17.33 12.25
C SER A 734 -6.64 16.32 13.40
N PRO A 735 -5.83 16.58 14.45
CA PRO A 735 -5.86 15.81 15.70
C PRO A 735 -7.21 15.83 16.41
N GLU A 736 -8.02 16.91 16.23
CA GLU A 736 -9.38 17.00 16.75
C GLU A 736 -10.29 15.98 16.10
N MET A 737 -10.21 15.81 14.78
CA MET A 737 -10.97 14.79 14.05
C MET A 737 -10.56 13.37 14.48
N ALA A 738 -9.26 13.11 14.68
CA ALA A 738 -8.81 11.83 15.20
C ALA A 738 -9.49 11.47 16.53
N ARG A 739 -9.58 12.41 17.47
CA ARG A 739 -10.28 12.19 18.74
C ARG A 739 -11.79 11.93 18.58
N LEU A 740 -12.43 12.59 17.61
CA LEU A 740 -13.84 12.29 17.31
C LEU A 740 -14.03 10.86 16.75
N TYR A 741 -13.07 10.38 15.95
CA TYR A 741 -13.06 8.98 15.51
C TYR A 741 -12.86 8.00 16.67
N ASP A 742 -11.96 8.28 17.61
CA ASP A 742 -11.78 7.45 18.80
C ASP A 742 -13.07 7.37 19.64
N GLU A 743 -13.77 8.49 19.82
CA GLU A 743 -15.05 8.55 20.51
C GLU A 743 -16.15 7.76 19.74
N LEU A 744 -16.23 7.91 18.43
CA LEU A 744 -17.17 7.18 17.56
C LEU A 744 -16.96 5.66 17.66
N LEU A 745 -15.72 5.20 17.46
CA LEU A 745 -15.35 3.78 17.45
C LEU A 745 -15.56 3.13 18.83
N THR A 746 -15.20 3.85 19.91
CA THR A 746 -15.47 3.40 21.29
C THR A 746 -16.98 3.30 21.56
N GLY A 747 -17.74 4.30 21.12
CA GLY A 747 -19.19 4.31 21.28
C GLY A 747 -19.88 3.20 20.46
N TRP A 748 -19.38 2.93 19.26
CA TRP A 748 -19.85 1.80 18.43
C TRP A 748 -19.70 0.46 19.16
N GLN A 749 -18.50 0.16 19.67
CA GLN A 749 -18.26 -1.07 20.44
C GLN A 749 -19.14 -1.14 21.72
N THR A 750 -19.25 -0.03 22.45
CA THR A 750 -20.04 0.05 23.69
C THR A 750 -21.52 -0.21 23.43
N SER A 751 -22.03 0.17 22.25
CA SER A 751 -23.42 -0.07 21.84
C SER A 751 -23.67 -1.51 21.35
N GLY A 752 -22.65 -2.37 21.34
CA GLY A 752 -22.75 -3.75 20.85
C GLY A 752 -22.53 -3.87 19.33
N GLY A 753 -22.05 -2.84 18.69
CA GLY A 753 -21.60 -2.88 17.29
C GLY A 753 -20.38 -3.79 17.12
N THR A 754 -20.32 -4.47 15.99
CA THR A 754 -19.22 -5.37 15.62
C THR A 754 -18.35 -4.74 14.54
N LEU A 755 -18.23 -5.33 13.34
CA LEU A 755 -17.43 -4.78 12.25
C LEU A 755 -17.81 -3.33 11.93
N PHE A 756 -16.84 -2.45 11.90
CA PHE A 756 -16.95 -1.06 11.45
C PHE A 756 -16.21 -0.90 10.12
N ASN A 757 -16.90 -0.56 9.02
CA ASN A 757 -16.26 -0.18 7.78
C ASN A 757 -16.06 1.34 7.73
N ALA A 758 -14.81 1.78 7.64
CA ALA A 758 -14.48 3.17 7.34
C ALA A 758 -14.71 3.48 5.85
N PHE A 759 -15.26 4.62 5.56
CA PHE A 759 -15.50 5.10 4.19
C PHE A 759 -14.58 6.29 3.91
N VAL A 760 -13.58 6.22 3.01
CA VAL A 760 -12.98 5.10 2.27
C VAL A 760 -11.47 5.05 2.53
N ASP A 761 -10.73 4.17 1.85
CA ASP A 761 -9.27 4.03 2.01
C ASP A 761 -8.48 5.30 1.59
N VAL A 762 -8.27 5.53 0.30
CA VAL A 762 -7.49 6.65 -0.23
C VAL A 762 -8.30 7.44 -1.25
N ALA A 763 -8.67 8.66 -0.93
CA ALA A 763 -9.40 9.53 -1.85
C ALA A 763 -9.03 11.01 -1.63
N PRO A 764 -8.90 11.82 -2.70
CA PRO A 764 -8.58 13.23 -2.56
C PRO A 764 -9.75 14.00 -1.94
N PRO A 765 -9.49 14.97 -1.07
CA PRO A 765 -10.54 15.82 -0.54
C PRO A 765 -11.10 16.72 -1.64
N SER A 766 -12.38 17.03 -1.53
CA SER A 766 -13.08 17.93 -2.47
C SER A 766 -14.12 18.77 -1.74
N LYS A 767 -14.78 19.67 -2.46
CA LYS A 767 -15.92 20.41 -1.93
C LYS A 767 -17.12 19.50 -1.57
N TRP A 768 -17.12 18.24 -2.02
CA TRP A 768 -18.17 17.28 -1.76
C TRP A 768 -17.88 16.41 -0.52
N GLY A 769 -16.67 16.52 0.03
CA GLY A 769 -16.26 15.81 1.23
C GLY A 769 -14.78 15.41 1.24
N SER A 770 -14.34 14.96 2.39
CA SER A 770 -12.97 14.42 2.65
C SER A 770 -13.10 12.97 3.09
N TRP A 771 -13.50 12.12 2.14
CA TRP A 771 -13.91 10.74 2.43
C TRP A 771 -12.74 9.80 2.72
N GLY A 772 -11.63 9.92 1.96
CA GLY A 772 -10.46 9.07 2.14
C GLY A 772 -9.87 9.15 3.53
N ALA A 773 -9.61 8.02 4.17
CA ALA A 773 -8.80 7.97 5.39
C ALA A 773 -7.45 8.65 5.15
N MET A 774 -6.90 8.47 3.95
CA MET A 774 -5.74 9.18 3.41
C MET A 774 -6.13 9.95 2.15
N ARG A 775 -5.40 11.06 1.86
CA ARG A 775 -5.61 11.91 0.69
C ARG A 775 -4.90 11.38 -0.56
N HIS A 776 -3.79 10.68 -0.36
CA HIS A 776 -2.93 10.06 -1.38
C HIS A 776 -2.01 9.03 -0.72
N LEU A 777 -1.32 8.19 -1.50
CA LEU A 777 -0.52 7.07 -0.99
C LEU A 777 0.64 7.46 -0.05
N ASN A 778 1.11 8.71 -0.11
CA ASN A 778 2.17 9.23 0.76
C ASN A 778 1.60 10.08 1.93
N ASP A 779 0.28 10.06 2.14
CA ASP A 779 -0.34 10.83 3.22
C ASP A 779 -0.05 10.20 4.60
N ASN A 780 0.16 11.09 5.58
CA ASN A 780 0.28 10.71 6.98
C ASN A 780 -0.51 11.72 7.81
N ASN A 781 -1.64 11.29 8.34
CA ASN A 781 -2.53 12.18 9.06
C ASN A 781 -3.11 11.52 10.33
N PRO A 782 -3.50 12.32 11.36
CA PRO A 782 -4.00 11.83 12.63
C PRO A 782 -5.25 10.94 12.53
N ARG A 783 -6.15 11.18 11.56
CA ARG A 783 -7.37 10.39 11.37
C ARG A 783 -7.04 8.96 10.93
N ALA A 784 -6.16 8.79 9.94
CA ALA A 784 -5.70 7.47 9.51
C ALA A 784 -5.00 6.73 10.66
N ALA A 785 -4.17 7.43 11.44
CA ALA A 785 -3.51 6.85 12.62
C ALA A 785 -4.53 6.35 13.67
N ALA A 786 -5.61 7.09 13.95
CA ALA A 786 -6.67 6.66 14.86
C ALA A 786 -7.41 5.40 14.36
N LEU A 787 -7.75 5.34 13.06
CA LEU A 787 -8.35 4.15 12.46
C LEU A 787 -7.43 2.92 12.57
N MET A 788 -6.15 3.07 12.30
CA MET A 788 -5.20 1.96 12.41
C MET A 788 -4.93 1.55 13.87
N ALA A 789 -4.93 2.49 14.81
CA ALA A 789 -4.85 2.16 16.25
C ALA A 789 -6.05 1.32 16.71
N TYR A 790 -7.26 1.66 16.27
CA TYR A 790 -8.45 0.86 16.52
C TYR A 790 -8.34 -0.55 15.90
N ASN A 791 -7.84 -0.63 14.66
CA ASN A 791 -7.66 -1.90 13.95
C ASN A 791 -6.69 -2.83 14.71
N ILE A 792 -5.56 -2.32 15.15
CA ILE A 792 -4.52 -3.05 15.90
C ILE A 792 -5.02 -3.49 17.29
N ALA A 793 -5.92 -2.74 17.92
CA ALA A 793 -6.50 -3.11 19.20
C ALA A 793 -7.29 -4.43 19.16
N GLY A 794 -7.70 -4.85 17.95
CA GLY A 794 -8.31 -6.14 17.68
C GLY A 794 -9.83 -6.20 17.84
N ALA A 795 -10.42 -7.19 17.19
CA ALA A 795 -11.88 -7.43 17.17
C ALA A 795 -12.31 -8.18 18.43
N ALA A 796 -12.80 -7.47 19.45
CA ALA A 796 -13.26 -8.08 20.70
C ALA A 796 -14.52 -8.96 20.53
N TRP A 797 -15.32 -8.75 19.47
CA TRP A 797 -16.58 -9.48 19.21
C TRP A 797 -16.42 -10.83 18.53
N GLU A 798 -15.28 -11.08 17.88
CA GLU A 798 -14.99 -12.33 17.19
C GLU A 798 -13.48 -12.60 17.17
N THR A 799 -13.08 -13.72 17.76
CA THR A 799 -11.71 -14.24 17.62
C THR A 799 -11.69 -15.27 16.50
N ARG A 800 -10.77 -15.12 15.57
CA ARG A 800 -10.52 -16.06 14.47
C ARG A 800 -9.34 -16.96 14.83
N PRO A 801 -9.20 -18.14 14.21
CA PRO A 801 -8.02 -18.98 14.38
C PRO A 801 -6.73 -18.20 14.06
N PRO A 802 -5.62 -18.46 14.77
CA PRO A 802 -4.31 -17.90 14.39
C PRO A 802 -3.99 -18.16 12.90
N GLY A 803 -3.39 -17.22 12.23
CA GLY A 803 -3.06 -17.31 10.81
C GLY A 803 -4.22 -17.03 9.85
N THR A 804 -5.44 -16.70 10.33
CA THR A 804 -6.57 -16.40 9.45
C THR A 804 -6.29 -15.22 8.52
N PHE A 805 -5.63 -14.19 9.03
CA PHE A 805 -5.35 -12.94 8.30
C PHE A 805 -3.88 -12.82 7.87
N GLU A 806 -3.17 -13.96 7.79
CA GLU A 806 -1.85 -13.98 7.17
C GLU A 806 -1.93 -13.60 5.70
N GLN A 807 -0.94 -12.86 5.25
CA GLN A 807 -0.88 -12.18 3.96
C GLN A 807 0.23 -12.76 3.10
N GLY A 808 0.12 -12.59 1.77
CA GLY A 808 1.22 -12.85 0.86
C GLY A 808 2.35 -11.84 1.00
N GLU A 809 3.53 -12.26 0.61
CA GLU A 809 4.76 -11.47 0.68
C GLU A 809 5.43 -11.33 -0.69
N VAL A 810 6.28 -10.31 -0.82
CA VAL A 810 7.13 -10.13 -2.00
C VAL A 810 8.56 -10.51 -1.61
N PHE A 811 9.06 -11.59 -2.21
CA PHE A 811 10.42 -12.07 -2.04
C PHE A 811 11.27 -11.63 -3.23
N ASN A 812 12.34 -10.91 -2.96
CA ASN A 812 13.31 -10.51 -3.98
C ASN A 812 14.61 -11.24 -3.77
N GLY A 813 15.09 -11.94 -4.79
CA GLY A 813 16.41 -12.52 -4.87
C GLY A 813 17.51 -11.47 -5.08
N THR A 814 18.70 -11.95 -5.34
CA THR A 814 19.92 -11.19 -5.64
C THR A 814 20.31 -11.37 -7.11
N PRO A 815 21.32 -10.65 -7.63
CA PRO A 815 21.84 -10.96 -8.97
C PRO A 815 22.68 -12.25 -9.06
N GLY A 816 22.48 -13.25 -8.22
CA GLY A 816 23.17 -14.53 -8.22
C GLY A 816 22.21 -15.67 -7.89
N GLU A 817 22.68 -16.94 -7.97
CA GLU A 817 21.86 -18.13 -7.67
C GLU A 817 21.17 -18.02 -6.31
N ASP A 818 19.83 -18.04 -6.29
CA ASP A 818 19.02 -17.96 -5.11
C ASP A 818 18.09 -19.18 -4.94
N ALA A 819 17.77 -19.49 -3.69
CA ALA A 819 16.73 -20.46 -3.33
C ALA A 819 15.62 -19.75 -2.56
N ILE A 820 14.55 -19.40 -3.26
CA ILE A 820 13.43 -18.62 -2.73
C ILE A 820 12.27 -19.55 -2.41
N ASN A 821 11.80 -19.51 -1.15
CA ASN A 821 10.67 -20.30 -0.70
C ASN A 821 9.49 -19.39 -0.39
N GLY A 822 8.36 -19.61 -1.06
CA GLY A 822 7.10 -18.95 -0.76
C GLY A 822 6.45 -19.48 0.52
N THR A 823 5.40 -18.77 0.95
CA THR A 823 4.51 -19.13 2.06
C THR A 823 3.25 -19.84 1.53
N PRO A 824 2.36 -20.36 2.39
CA PRO A 824 1.07 -20.88 1.93
C PRO A 824 0.11 -19.83 1.36
N GLN A 825 0.40 -18.53 1.49
CA GLN A 825 -0.37 -17.41 0.98
C GLN A 825 -0.01 -17.12 -0.49
N VAL A 826 -0.62 -16.10 -1.08
CA VAL A 826 -0.32 -15.67 -2.47
C VAL A 826 0.91 -14.77 -2.47
N ASP A 827 2.06 -15.31 -2.82
CA ASP A 827 3.34 -14.58 -2.81
C ASP A 827 3.74 -14.09 -4.21
N VAL A 828 4.66 -13.12 -4.23
CA VAL A 828 5.36 -12.72 -5.45
C VAL A 828 6.86 -13.01 -5.27
N LEU A 829 7.40 -13.91 -6.09
CA LEU A 829 8.77 -14.39 -6.01
C LEU A 829 9.56 -13.87 -7.21
N ILE A 830 10.61 -13.09 -6.99
CA ILE A 830 11.43 -12.44 -8.03
C ILE A 830 12.88 -12.90 -7.88
N GLY A 831 13.45 -13.54 -8.90
CA GLY A 831 14.84 -14.01 -8.90
C GLY A 831 15.86 -12.92 -9.18
N GLN A 832 15.60 -12.05 -10.16
CA GLN A 832 16.44 -11.03 -10.75
C GLN A 832 17.41 -11.61 -11.79
N ALA A 833 18.56 -12.15 -11.40
CA ALA A 833 19.53 -12.78 -12.30
C ALA A 833 20.26 -13.92 -11.57
N GLY A 834 20.70 -14.91 -12.32
CA GLY A 834 21.30 -16.13 -11.76
C GLY A 834 20.42 -17.34 -12.02
N ASP A 835 20.92 -18.54 -11.76
CA ASP A 835 20.12 -19.77 -11.94
C ASP A 835 19.32 -20.02 -10.65
N ASP A 836 18.07 -19.50 -10.59
CA ASP A 836 17.27 -19.44 -9.37
C ASP A 836 16.34 -20.63 -9.19
N ARG A 837 16.01 -20.94 -7.94
CA ARG A 837 15.09 -22.03 -7.58
C ARG A 837 13.98 -21.52 -6.67
N PHE A 838 12.75 -21.66 -7.12
CA PHE A 838 11.55 -21.20 -6.41
C PHE A 838 10.73 -22.38 -5.91
N THR A 839 10.50 -22.44 -4.60
CA THR A 839 9.55 -23.42 -4.02
C THR A 839 8.23 -22.70 -3.73
N VAL A 840 7.22 -22.96 -4.52
CA VAL A 840 5.88 -22.38 -4.34
C VAL A 840 5.06 -23.23 -3.37
N GLN A 841 4.23 -22.57 -2.56
CA GLN A 841 3.33 -23.23 -1.61
C GLN A 841 1.88 -22.72 -1.74
N GLY A 842 1.70 -21.48 -2.19
CA GLY A 842 0.44 -20.81 -2.47
C GLY A 842 0.13 -20.66 -3.96
N ALA A 843 -0.86 -19.85 -4.29
CA ALA A 843 -1.19 -19.43 -5.66
C ALA A 843 -0.24 -18.32 -6.14
N ASP A 844 1.06 -18.60 -6.16
CA ASP A 844 2.15 -17.62 -6.24
C ASP A 844 2.36 -17.06 -7.64
N HIS A 845 2.98 -15.88 -7.68
CA HIS A 845 3.45 -15.22 -8.89
C HIS A 845 4.97 -15.24 -8.93
N VAL A 846 5.55 -15.82 -9.99
CA VAL A 846 7.00 -16.03 -10.08
C VAL A 846 7.56 -15.30 -11.31
N ASN A 847 8.67 -14.61 -11.13
CA ASN A 847 9.50 -14.07 -12.20
C ASN A 847 10.94 -14.53 -11.98
N GLY A 848 11.44 -15.42 -12.85
CA GLY A 848 12.82 -15.91 -12.78
C GLY A 848 13.81 -14.78 -13.02
N GLY A 849 13.73 -14.14 -14.16
CA GLY A 849 14.65 -13.10 -14.61
C GLY A 849 15.70 -13.64 -15.56
N ASP A 850 16.94 -13.11 -15.47
CA ASP A 850 18.04 -13.57 -16.34
C ASP A 850 18.67 -14.85 -15.76
N GLY A 851 18.68 -15.98 -16.47
CA GLY A 851 19.35 -17.20 -16.04
C GLY A 851 18.65 -18.48 -16.46
N PHE A 852 18.94 -19.58 -15.77
CA PHE A 852 18.21 -20.83 -15.90
C PHE A 852 17.38 -21.08 -14.63
N ASP A 853 16.11 -20.70 -14.69
CA ASP A 853 15.25 -20.63 -13.53
C ASP A 853 14.30 -21.81 -13.41
N THR A 854 14.14 -22.31 -12.19
CA THR A 854 13.37 -23.52 -11.91
C THR A 854 12.31 -23.29 -10.84
N VAL A 855 11.05 -23.58 -11.14
CA VAL A 855 9.94 -23.60 -10.15
C VAL A 855 9.68 -25.02 -9.68
N ILE A 856 9.57 -25.21 -8.37
CA ILE A 856 9.22 -26.46 -7.72
C ILE A 856 7.77 -26.38 -7.25
N LEU A 857 6.90 -27.16 -7.88
CA LEU A 857 5.48 -27.27 -7.54
C LEU A 857 5.25 -28.38 -6.49
N PRO A 858 4.38 -28.20 -5.49
CA PRO A 858 4.01 -29.24 -4.56
C PRO A 858 3.21 -30.37 -5.24
N GLY A 859 3.32 -31.62 -4.79
CA GLY A 859 2.57 -32.75 -5.31
C GLY A 859 3.15 -33.37 -6.58
N LEU A 860 2.28 -33.90 -7.45
CA LEU A 860 2.64 -34.66 -8.64
C LEU A 860 2.29 -33.90 -9.94
N PRO A 861 2.96 -34.19 -11.07
CA PRO A 861 2.62 -33.59 -12.38
C PRO A 861 1.15 -33.79 -12.79
N THR A 862 0.54 -34.88 -12.38
CA THR A 862 -0.85 -35.23 -12.70
C THR A 862 -1.89 -34.36 -11.99
N ASP A 863 -1.46 -33.64 -10.96
CA ASP A 863 -2.33 -32.77 -10.17
C ASP A 863 -2.51 -31.39 -10.80
N TYR A 864 -1.79 -31.12 -11.91
CA TYR A 864 -1.74 -29.81 -12.53
C TYR A 864 -2.18 -29.82 -14.00
N SER A 865 -2.82 -28.72 -14.39
CA SER A 865 -2.96 -28.30 -15.78
C SER A 865 -1.98 -27.16 -16.04
N ILE A 866 -1.02 -27.34 -16.97
CA ILE A 866 0.06 -26.38 -17.24
C ILE A 866 -0.01 -25.96 -18.71
N GLY A 867 0.05 -24.64 -18.97
CA GLY A 867 0.01 -24.09 -20.31
C GLY A 867 0.42 -22.62 -20.38
N TRP A 868 0.53 -22.10 -21.59
CA TRP A 868 0.85 -20.69 -21.82
C TRP A 868 -0.42 -19.82 -21.83
N VAL A 869 -0.34 -18.67 -21.17
CA VAL A 869 -1.31 -17.59 -21.25
C VAL A 869 -0.54 -16.29 -21.54
N GLY A 870 -0.58 -15.85 -22.78
CA GLY A 870 0.26 -14.74 -23.25
C GLY A 870 1.76 -15.08 -23.20
N ASP A 871 2.50 -14.36 -22.42
CA ASP A 871 3.95 -14.53 -22.18
C ASP A 871 4.29 -15.32 -20.91
N ARG A 872 3.29 -15.79 -20.17
CA ARG A 872 3.45 -16.52 -18.90
C ARG A 872 3.09 -17.98 -19.01
N ILE A 873 3.78 -18.82 -18.29
CA ILE A 873 3.36 -20.19 -17.99
C ILE A 873 2.39 -20.12 -16.81
N VAL A 874 1.25 -20.78 -16.94
CA VAL A 874 0.25 -20.88 -15.87
C VAL A 874 0.07 -22.33 -15.50
N ALA A 875 0.26 -22.65 -14.22
CA ALA A 875 -0.06 -23.93 -13.62
C ALA A 875 -1.29 -23.78 -12.71
N THR A 876 -2.30 -24.63 -12.92
CA THR A 876 -3.48 -24.68 -12.05
C THR A 876 -3.54 -26.04 -11.39
N GLY A 877 -3.50 -26.09 -10.08
CA GLY A 877 -3.44 -27.31 -9.27
C GLY A 877 -3.82 -27.07 -7.80
N PRO A 878 -3.42 -27.95 -6.87
CA PRO A 878 -3.83 -27.89 -5.47
C PRO A 878 -3.60 -26.54 -4.75
N PRO A 879 -2.47 -25.81 -4.97
CA PRO A 879 -2.27 -24.50 -4.36
C PRO A 879 -3.12 -23.38 -4.99
N GLY A 880 -3.79 -23.65 -6.12
CA GLY A 880 -4.50 -22.65 -6.90
C GLY A 880 -3.85 -22.38 -8.26
N ARG A 881 -3.92 -21.13 -8.69
CA ARG A 881 -3.37 -20.67 -9.98
C ARG A 881 -2.01 -20.00 -9.76
N ILE A 882 -0.95 -20.65 -10.22
CA ILE A 882 0.42 -20.13 -10.17
C ILE A 882 0.75 -19.51 -11.53
N THR A 883 1.33 -18.32 -11.55
CA THR A 883 1.81 -17.66 -12.78
C THR A 883 3.32 -17.57 -12.75
N MET A 884 3.95 -17.89 -13.90
CA MET A 884 5.41 -17.97 -14.01
C MET A 884 5.85 -17.23 -15.27
N PHE A 885 6.76 -16.30 -15.10
CA PHE A 885 7.39 -15.52 -16.16
C PHE A 885 8.89 -15.82 -16.17
N ASP A 886 9.48 -15.98 -17.33
CA ASP A 886 10.91 -16.23 -17.55
C ASP A 886 11.43 -17.42 -16.69
N ILE A 887 10.75 -18.55 -16.85
CA ILE A 887 11.07 -19.83 -16.17
C ILE A 887 11.44 -20.88 -17.21
N ASP A 888 12.58 -21.55 -16.99
CA ASP A 888 13.16 -22.56 -17.89
C ASP A 888 12.84 -23.99 -17.47
N GLY A 889 12.58 -24.22 -16.19
CA GLY A 889 12.32 -25.54 -15.63
C GLY A 889 11.16 -25.59 -14.65
N ILE A 890 10.40 -26.70 -14.69
CA ILE A 890 9.41 -27.02 -13.65
C ILE A 890 9.75 -28.38 -13.08
N GLU A 891 9.80 -28.47 -11.78
CA GLU A 891 9.98 -29.71 -11.02
C GLU A 891 8.77 -29.92 -10.10
N PHE A 892 8.62 -31.15 -9.57
CA PHE A 892 7.56 -31.48 -8.62
C PHE A 892 8.17 -32.05 -7.34
N ALA A 893 7.67 -31.62 -6.19
CA ALA A 893 8.21 -32.04 -4.90
C ALA A 893 8.14 -33.56 -4.69
N ASP A 894 7.05 -34.19 -5.14
CA ASP A 894 6.84 -35.66 -4.97
C ASP A 894 7.37 -36.47 -6.16
N GLN A 895 7.82 -35.82 -7.22
CA GLN A 895 8.48 -36.49 -8.37
C GLN A 895 9.63 -35.60 -8.87
N PRO A 896 10.81 -35.64 -8.23
CA PRO A 896 11.97 -34.85 -8.65
C PRO A 896 12.45 -35.17 -10.07
N GLY A 897 12.76 -34.10 -10.82
CA GLY A 897 13.30 -34.13 -12.16
C GLY A 897 12.59 -33.14 -13.06
N PRO A 898 13.31 -32.52 -14.02
CA PRO A 898 12.75 -31.47 -14.84
C PRO A 898 11.65 -31.99 -15.76
N MET A 899 10.52 -31.27 -15.77
CA MET A 899 9.48 -31.47 -16.77
C MET A 899 9.82 -30.65 -18.02
N THR A 900 9.57 -31.23 -19.19
CA THR A 900 9.61 -30.44 -20.44
C THR A 900 8.50 -29.40 -20.41
N LEU A 901 8.87 -28.13 -20.53
CA LEU A 901 7.88 -27.03 -20.63
C LEU A 901 6.93 -27.23 -21.80
N PRO A 902 5.66 -26.85 -21.68
CA PRO A 902 4.72 -26.89 -22.79
C PRO A 902 5.22 -26.02 -23.96
N GLU A 903 5.03 -26.50 -25.21
CA GLU A 903 5.39 -25.69 -26.37
C GLU A 903 4.51 -24.41 -26.42
N ARG A 904 5.13 -23.27 -26.63
CA ARG A 904 4.39 -22.03 -26.85
C ARG A 904 3.73 -22.07 -28.21
N ALA A 905 2.41 -22.00 -28.25
CA ALA A 905 1.67 -21.88 -29.52
C ALA A 905 2.02 -20.51 -30.14
N ASN A 906 2.54 -20.56 -31.40
CA ASN A 906 2.91 -19.38 -32.19
C ASN A 906 1.68 -18.53 -32.54
#